data_418cee7724a9508e39b2b8c1317c3277
#
_entry.id   418cee7724a9508e39b2b8c1317c3277
#
_cell.length_a   1.000
_cell.length_b   1.000
_cell.length_c   1.000
_cell.angle_alpha   90.00
_cell.angle_beta   90.00
_cell.angle_gamma   90.00
#
_symmetry.space_group_name_H-M   'P 1'
#
loop_
_entity.id
_entity.type
_entity.pdbx_description
1 polymer ?
#
loop_
_entity_poly.entity_id
_entity_poly.type
_entity_poly.pdbx_seq_one_letter_code
_entity_poly.pdbx_strand_id
1 'polypeptide(L)'
;MKKIFTFDDFMVAFIAALGYGFGETIARLSGWPSVMCVAASIVLGIALEEFITKIVFSKAVQKSTMNRVFTYVAILLVFLAGQYVSIRWMGVSMLEYLQEEFAFVVGLPILGLIVNLLIRRYRIRKIRKRYGDGSEGFVFDVKKEDIEETNKRNQPIPGGYDADCAVKTRTGIFVGEKNKKTTSYFGIPYAKPPVGERRWKAPEPLPSSELVFEAKYFGASAIQVEHKGSIVKHYRQSEDCLTLNICVGGKKTESPKPVLVLFHHGDFTFGGSADPLLYGYNYPSKHPDMVFVSFNYRLGIFGFIDFSEIPGGKDCPDALNLGLLDQIAALEWIKENIGAFGGDPDRITVIGFESGATSILLLAACEKAKGLFQKAFIFNGSPTSVYNSPDASRALANDLLKATQTSTMEGLLQLETETLKDAAQGLWKNMCAPTCDGKLIPDDVYQAYHDGAASGIEFIIGITSNEAQVFRSLVGDQKYSDEIFSAVADMPNYLDDITADAVWAYLETQTASMGELEAKSKLFEQWLALCIYRLAIKLKEGGNPVHLMYWDEESLIENLGSGTVDVVAALLGNGDALQMYGSVMNADLSEALQTLLHKYISGNALQLYPNEIKGIDAFDWKAFPQALIVSDGKFRCNTIDDRNTEIKELLDYIKQ
;
A
#
# COMPACT_ATOMS: atom_id res chain seq x y z
N MET A 1 5.62 -19.32 -24.11
CA MET A 1 6.27 -18.01 -24.38
C MET A 1 5.16 -16.96 -24.47
N LYS A 2 4.85 -16.24 -23.37
CA LYS A 2 3.94 -15.07 -23.42
C LYS A 2 4.59 -14.03 -24.36
N LYS A 3 3.78 -13.43 -25.22
CA LYS A 3 4.24 -12.49 -26.26
C LYS A 3 5.00 -11.34 -25.59
N ILE A 4 6.27 -11.13 -25.96
CA ILE A 4 7.15 -10.08 -25.45
C ILE A 4 6.67 -8.68 -25.90
N PHE A 5 5.82 -8.64 -26.93
CA PHE A 5 5.17 -7.44 -27.45
C PHE A 5 3.71 -7.72 -27.72
N THR A 6 2.84 -6.81 -27.31
CA THR A 6 1.44 -6.80 -27.72
C THR A 6 1.30 -6.18 -29.11
N PHE A 7 0.14 -6.36 -29.74
CA PHE A 7 -0.19 -5.64 -30.97
C PHE A 7 -0.19 -4.13 -30.77
N ASP A 8 -0.62 -3.67 -29.60
CA ASP A 8 -0.64 -2.24 -29.25
C ASP A 8 0.78 -1.66 -29.16
N ASP A 9 1.73 -2.39 -28.57
CA ASP A 9 3.14 -2.00 -28.55
C ASP A 9 3.72 -1.84 -29.95
N PHE A 10 3.39 -2.76 -30.86
CA PHE A 10 3.80 -2.67 -32.26
C PHE A 10 3.18 -1.45 -32.95
N MET A 11 1.87 -1.19 -32.75
CA MET A 11 1.17 -0.06 -33.38
C MET A 11 1.69 1.28 -32.88
N VAL A 12 1.97 1.42 -31.58
CA VAL A 12 2.56 2.65 -31.02
C VAL A 12 3.93 2.91 -31.63
N ALA A 13 4.80 1.89 -31.67
CA ALA A 13 6.14 2.03 -32.27
C ALA A 13 6.08 2.33 -33.77
N PHE A 14 5.14 1.73 -34.50
CA PHE A 14 4.93 1.96 -35.93
C PHE A 14 4.46 3.39 -36.21
N ILE A 15 3.45 3.88 -35.48
CA ILE A 15 2.93 5.24 -35.66
C ILE A 15 3.99 6.29 -35.27
N ALA A 16 4.71 6.06 -34.17
CA ALA A 16 5.81 6.95 -33.77
C ALA A 16 6.92 7.00 -34.84
N ALA A 17 7.22 5.88 -35.50
CA ALA A 17 8.21 5.81 -36.57
C ALA A 17 7.83 6.67 -37.78
N LEU A 18 6.55 6.82 -38.08
CA LEU A 18 6.09 7.75 -39.14
C LEU A 18 6.43 9.22 -38.82
N GLY A 19 6.53 9.55 -37.51
CA GLY A 19 6.96 10.89 -37.08
C GLY A 19 8.40 11.24 -37.48
N TYR A 20 9.28 10.25 -37.66
CA TYR A 20 10.64 10.50 -38.13
C TYR A 20 10.65 11.11 -39.53
N GLY A 21 9.85 10.56 -40.45
CA GLY A 21 9.72 11.12 -41.81
C GLY A 21 9.10 12.52 -41.82
N PHE A 22 8.13 12.78 -40.95
CA PHE A 22 7.51 14.10 -40.81
C PHE A 22 8.49 15.15 -40.26
N GLY A 23 9.28 14.79 -39.24
CA GLY A 23 10.31 15.67 -38.69
C GLY A 23 11.38 16.05 -39.70
N GLU A 24 11.80 15.11 -40.55
CA GLU A 24 12.75 15.38 -41.63
C GLU A 24 12.16 16.33 -42.65
N THR A 25 10.94 16.12 -43.10
CA THR A 25 10.27 16.99 -44.05
C THR A 25 10.23 18.44 -43.55
N ILE A 26 9.84 18.65 -42.26
CA ILE A 26 9.83 20.00 -41.67
C ILE A 26 11.24 20.60 -41.60
N ALA A 27 12.24 19.84 -41.22
CA ALA A 27 13.60 20.32 -41.05
C ALA A 27 14.21 20.74 -42.44
N ARG A 28 13.95 19.98 -43.50
CA ARG A 28 14.33 20.34 -44.86
C ARG A 28 13.66 21.62 -45.35
N LEU A 29 12.37 21.80 -45.08
CA LEU A 29 11.63 23.03 -45.35
C LEU A 29 12.23 24.24 -44.64
N SER A 30 12.85 24.03 -43.49
CA SER A 30 13.52 25.06 -42.70
C SER A 30 14.96 25.35 -43.14
N GLY A 31 15.48 24.65 -44.16
CA GLY A 31 16.84 24.84 -44.70
C GLY A 31 17.97 24.35 -43.80
N TRP A 32 17.69 23.39 -42.89
CA TRP A 32 18.68 22.88 -41.95
C TRP A 32 19.67 21.91 -42.61
N PRO A 33 20.93 21.83 -42.11
CA PRO A 33 21.88 20.80 -42.56
C PRO A 33 21.35 19.39 -42.28
N SER A 34 21.62 18.42 -43.16
CA SER A 34 21.09 17.05 -43.10
C SER A 34 21.29 16.35 -41.75
N VAL A 35 22.43 16.59 -41.09
CA VAL A 35 22.70 16.02 -39.77
C VAL A 35 21.73 16.56 -38.69
N MET A 36 21.40 17.88 -38.78
CA MET A 36 20.43 18.48 -37.86
C MET A 36 19.01 18.02 -38.15
N CYS A 37 18.68 17.77 -39.43
CA CYS A 37 17.40 17.21 -39.83
C CYS A 37 17.19 15.82 -39.22
N VAL A 38 18.19 14.95 -39.31
CA VAL A 38 18.14 13.60 -38.72
C VAL A 38 18.02 13.68 -37.20
N ALA A 39 18.79 14.53 -36.53
CA ALA A 39 18.71 14.69 -35.07
C ALA A 39 17.32 15.19 -34.61
N ALA A 40 16.77 16.20 -35.32
CA ALA A 40 15.42 16.72 -35.03
C ALA A 40 14.34 15.66 -35.24
N SER A 41 14.44 14.84 -36.28
CA SER A 41 13.53 13.72 -36.57
C SER A 41 13.55 12.67 -35.47
N ILE A 42 14.73 12.33 -34.97
CA ILE A 42 14.88 11.37 -33.86
C ILE A 42 14.22 11.91 -32.58
N VAL A 43 14.50 13.17 -32.22
CA VAL A 43 13.91 13.81 -31.03
C VAL A 43 12.38 13.85 -31.13
N LEU A 44 11.84 14.24 -32.28
CA LEU A 44 10.40 14.30 -32.53
C LEU A 44 9.77 12.91 -32.48
N GLY A 45 10.42 11.90 -33.07
CA GLY A 45 9.95 10.51 -33.02
C GLY A 45 9.83 9.96 -31.58
N ILE A 46 10.83 10.22 -30.73
CA ILE A 46 10.82 9.82 -29.33
C ILE A 46 9.69 10.54 -28.56
N ALA A 47 9.54 11.85 -28.76
CA ALA A 47 8.49 12.62 -28.09
C ALA A 47 7.09 12.18 -28.53
N LEU A 48 6.89 11.84 -29.79
CA LEU A 48 5.64 11.30 -30.33
C LEU A 48 5.35 9.90 -29.78
N GLU A 49 6.35 9.06 -29.66
CA GLU A 49 6.17 7.74 -29.04
C GLU A 49 5.62 7.86 -27.62
N GLU A 50 6.18 8.74 -26.82
CA GLU A 50 5.72 8.96 -25.45
C GLU A 50 4.29 9.51 -25.40
N PHE A 51 3.97 10.47 -26.28
CA PHE A 51 2.64 11.05 -26.39
C PHE A 51 1.60 10.02 -26.83
N ILE A 52 1.90 9.24 -27.88
CA ILE A 52 0.99 8.21 -28.42
C ILE A 52 0.80 7.09 -27.42
N THR A 53 1.85 6.71 -26.69
CA THR A 53 1.77 5.70 -25.62
C THR A 53 0.71 6.09 -24.57
N LYS A 54 0.73 7.35 -24.12
CA LYS A 54 -0.26 7.85 -23.16
C LYS A 54 -1.70 7.79 -23.68
N ILE A 55 -1.91 8.01 -24.98
CA ILE A 55 -3.25 7.93 -25.59
C ILE A 55 -3.70 6.48 -25.76
N VAL A 56 -2.85 5.65 -26.37
CA VAL A 56 -3.21 4.26 -26.73
C VAL A 56 -3.46 3.41 -25.50
N PHE A 57 -2.65 3.59 -24.44
CA PHE A 57 -2.83 2.85 -23.20
C PHE A 57 -3.76 3.56 -22.19
N SER A 58 -4.49 4.60 -22.63
CA SER A 58 -5.57 5.15 -21.80
C SER A 58 -6.74 4.17 -21.68
N LYS A 59 -7.37 4.11 -20.49
CA LYS A 59 -8.55 3.26 -20.26
C LYS A 59 -9.68 3.48 -21.26
N ALA A 60 -9.87 4.73 -21.72
CA ALA A 60 -10.90 5.06 -22.69
C ALA A 60 -10.68 4.34 -24.03
N VAL A 61 -9.44 4.19 -24.46
CA VAL A 61 -9.07 3.51 -25.71
C VAL A 61 -9.05 1.98 -25.50
N GLN A 62 -8.59 1.52 -24.35
CA GLN A 62 -8.46 0.08 -24.05
C GLN A 62 -9.80 -0.61 -23.75
N LYS A 63 -10.86 0.14 -23.43
CA LYS A 63 -12.21 -0.41 -23.12
C LYS A 63 -12.81 -1.32 -24.21
N SER A 64 -12.46 -1.12 -25.48
CA SER A 64 -12.93 -2.01 -26.52
C SER A 64 -11.94 -2.10 -27.69
N THR A 65 -11.92 -3.24 -28.35
CA THR A 65 -11.13 -3.44 -29.59
C THR A 65 -11.48 -2.41 -30.66
N MET A 66 -12.77 -2.00 -30.74
CA MET A 66 -13.22 -1.00 -31.69
C MET A 66 -12.64 0.38 -31.38
N ASN A 67 -12.57 0.80 -30.12
CA ASN A 67 -11.97 2.07 -29.73
C ASN A 67 -10.47 2.10 -30.06
N ARG A 68 -9.75 1.00 -29.84
CA ARG A 68 -8.34 0.87 -30.21
C ARG A 68 -8.12 1.03 -31.70
N VAL A 69 -8.86 0.27 -32.51
CA VAL A 69 -8.76 0.35 -33.97
C VAL A 69 -9.10 1.75 -34.47
N PHE A 70 -10.16 2.37 -33.96
CA PHE A 70 -10.55 3.74 -34.34
C PHE A 70 -9.45 4.75 -33.99
N THR A 71 -8.84 4.64 -32.81
CA THR A 71 -7.74 5.52 -32.39
C THR A 71 -6.54 5.36 -33.30
N TYR A 72 -6.11 4.14 -33.65
CA TYR A 72 -5.02 3.91 -34.57
C TYR A 72 -5.27 4.50 -35.95
N VAL A 73 -6.47 4.28 -36.48
CA VAL A 73 -6.87 4.83 -37.78
C VAL A 73 -6.89 6.36 -37.74
N ALA A 74 -7.42 6.97 -36.69
CA ALA A 74 -7.47 8.44 -36.55
C ALA A 74 -6.05 9.03 -36.49
N ILE A 75 -5.17 8.46 -35.67
CA ILE A 75 -3.77 8.93 -35.57
C ILE A 75 -3.06 8.77 -36.92
N LEU A 76 -3.20 7.63 -37.59
CA LEU A 76 -2.59 7.38 -38.89
C LEU A 76 -3.07 8.39 -39.95
N LEU A 77 -4.39 8.69 -39.99
CA LEU A 77 -4.96 9.67 -40.91
C LEU A 77 -4.40 11.09 -40.68
N VAL A 78 -4.22 11.49 -39.42
CA VAL A 78 -3.61 12.79 -39.08
C VAL A 78 -2.18 12.87 -39.61
N PHE A 79 -1.38 11.80 -39.45
CA PHE A 79 -0.01 11.75 -39.99
C PHE A 79 0.03 11.81 -41.51
N LEU A 80 -0.81 11.01 -42.17
CA LEU A 80 -0.87 11.01 -43.65
C LEU A 80 -1.33 12.36 -44.19
N ALA A 81 -2.31 13.01 -43.57
CA ALA A 81 -2.76 14.35 -43.92
C ALA A 81 -1.63 15.39 -43.73
N GLY A 82 -0.89 15.30 -42.62
CA GLY A 82 0.25 16.16 -42.33
C GLY A 82 1.36 16.02 -43.40
N GLN A 83 1.69 14.77 -43.76
CA GLN A 83 2.66 14.50 -44.85
C GLN A 83 2.18 15.05 -46.20
N TYR A 84 0.92 14.81 -46.57
CA TYR A 84 0.34 15.34 -47.81
C TYR A 84 0.41 16.86 -47.89
N VAL A 85 0.03 17.56 -46.81
CA VAL A 85 0.11 19.04 -46.75
C VAL A 85 1.55 19.51 -46.90
N SER A 86 2.50 18.84 -46.21
CA SER A 86 3.93 19.21 -46.28
C SER A 86 4.50 19.05 -47.69
N ILE A 87 4.23 17.93 -48.37
CA ILE A 87 4.67 17.67 -49.75
C ILE A 87 4.04 18.68 -50.71
N ARG A 88 2.74 18.96 -50.53
CA ARG A 88 2.01 19.93 -51.33
C ARG A 88 2.58 21.34 -51.17
N TRP A 89 3.02 21.68 -49.95
CA TRP A 89 3.65 22.99 -49.67
C TRP A 89 5.03 23.12 -50.27
N MET A 90 5.78 22.02 -50.41
CA MET A 90 7.06 22.00 -51.13
C MET A 90 6.92 22.19 -52.66
N GLY A 91 5.70 22.13 -53.21
CA GLY A 91 5.44 22.28 -54.62
C GLY A 91 5.86 21.08 -55.49
N VAL A 92 6.13 19.94 -54.87
CA VAL A 92 6.56 18.70 -55.55
C VAL A 92 5.36 17.76 -55.67
N SER A 93 5.32 16.95 -56.72
CA SER A 93 4.31 15.90 -56.83
C SER A 93 4.62 14.77 -55.84
N MET A 94 3.58 14.11 -55.31
CA MET A 94 3.75 12.98 -54.42
C MET A 94 4.61 11.86 -55.03
N LEU A 95 4.51 11.69 -56.36
CA LEU A 95 5.26 10.65 -57.07
C LEU A 95 6.74 10.97 -57.18
N GLU A 96 7.08 12.23 -57.51
CA GLU A 96 8.47 12.72 -57.56
C GLU A 96 9.10 12.66 -56.18
N TYR A 97 8.41 13.09 -55.12
CA TYR A 97 8.88 12.99 -53.75
C TYR A 97 9.16 11.54 -53.33
N LEU A 98 8.28 10.59 -53.63
CA LEU A 98 8.49 9.18 -53.34
C LEU A 98 9.64 8.56 -54.16
N GLN A 99 9.88 9.01 -55.37
CA GLN A 99 10.98 8.52 -56.21
C GLN A 99 12.35 9.04 -55.79
N GLU A 100 12.44 10.33 -55.49
CA GLU A 100 13.70 10.97 -55.12
C GLU A 100 14.09 10.71 -53.65
N GLU A 101 13.11 10.58 -52.75
CA GLU A 101 13.35 10.50 -51.33
C GLU A 101 12.94 9.14 -50.74
N PHE A 102 12.79 8.09 -51.54
CA PHE A 102 12.32 6.77 -51.12
C PHE A 102 13.09 6.22 -49.90
N ALA A 103 14.41 6.37 -49.90
CA ALA A 103 15.27 5.93 -48.83
C ALA A 103 14.96 6.64 -47.48
N PHE A 104 14.56 7.90 -47.52
CA PHE A 104 14.22 8.69 -46.34
C PHE A 104 12.76 8.52 -45.92
N VAL A 105 11.83 8.52 -46.88
CA VAL A 105 10.39 8.38 -46.62
C VAL A 105 10.04 6.99 -46.11
N VAL A 106 10.76 5.97 -46.53
CA VAL A 106 10.52 4.56 -46.12
C VAL A 106 11.61 4.05 -45.17
N GLY A 107 12.87 4.38 -45.44
CA GLY A 107 14.01 3.87 -44.67
C GLY A 107 14.09 4.46 -43.26
N LEU A 108 13.88 5.76 -43.09
CA LEU A 108 13.89 6.38 -41.74
C LEU A 108 12.75 5.91 -40.84
N PRO A 109 11.48 5.83 -41.28
CA PRO A 109 10.42 5.23 -40.50
C PRO A 109 10.69 3.77 -40.13
N ILE A 110 11.23 2.94 -41.02
CA ILE A 110 11.61 1.56 -40.72
C ILE A 110 12.73 1.53 -39.67
N LEU A 111 13.76 2.34 -39.82
CA LEU A 111 14.83 2.44 -38.84
C LEU A 111 14.30 2.94 -37.49
N GLY A 112 13.43 3.94 -37.48
CA GLY A 112 12.75 4.46 -36.31
C GLY A 112 11.91 3.39 -35.61
N LEU A 113 11.16 2.59 -36.38
CA LEU A 113 10.41 1.45 -35.85
C LEU A 113 11.33 0.43 -35.17
N ILE A 114 12.44 0.07 -35.85
CA ILE A 114 13.41 -0.89 -35.27
C ILE A 114 14.01 -0.33 -33.98
N VAL A 115 14.43 0.93 -33.97
CA VAL A 115 15.01 1.58 -32.78
C VAL A 115 14.01 1.64 -31.64
N ASN A 116 12.78 2.06 -31.90
CA ASN A 116 11.72 2.12 -30.88
C ASN A 116 11.37 0.73 -30.34
N LEU A 117 11.27 -0.28 -31.18
CA LEU A 117 11.06 -1.68 -30.73
C LEU A 117 12.23 -2.18 -29.89
N LEU A 118 13.48 -1.81 -30.24
CA LEU A 118 14.65 -2.18 -29.43
C LEU A 118 14.67 -1.47 -28.08
N ILE A 119 14.33 -0.16 -28.04
CA ILE A 119 14.24 0.62 -26.80
C ILE A 119 13.14 0.03 -25.90
N ARG A 120 11.95 -0.24 -26.44
CA ARG A 120 10.86 -0.87 -25.68
C ARG A 120 11.26 -2.25 -25.18
N ARG A 121 11.85 -3.08 -26.04
CA ARG A 121 12.37 -4.39 -25.64
C ARG A 121 13.43 -4.29 -24.54
N TYR A 122 14.30 -3.29 -24.60
CA TYR A 122 15.30 -3.03 -23.58
C TYR A 122 14.64 -2.59 -22.26
N ARG A 123 13.66 -1.64 -22.31
CA ARG A 123 12.89 -1.19 -21.13
C ARG A 123 12.15 -2.36 -20.49
N ILE A 124 11.40 -3.14 -21.27
CA ILE A 124 10.68 -4.33 -20.78
C ILE A 124 11.65 -5.37 -20.17
N ARG A 125 12.79 -5.63 -20.84
CA ARG A 125 13.81 -6.53 -20.29
C ARG A 125 14.43 -6.01 -19.00
N LYS A 126 14.66 -4.70 -18.91
CA LYS A 126 15.18 -4.06 -17.70
C LYS A 126 14.18 -4.19 -16.54
N ILE A 127 12.91 -3.94 -16.81
CA ILE A 127 11.81 -4.13 -15.83
C ILE A 127 11.73 -5.60 -15.41
N ARG A 128 11.67 -6.53 -16.36
CA ARG A 128 11.63 -7.99 -16.06
C ARG A 128 12.86 -8.50 -15.33
N LYS A 129 14.05 -7.99 -15.68
CA LYS A 129 15.28 -8.35 -14.97
C LYS A 129 15.29 -7.81 -13.54
N ARG A 130 14.65 -6.65 -13.32
CA ARG A 130 14.60 -5.99 -12.02
C ARG A 130 13.49 -6.53 -11.11
N TYR A 131 12.33 -6.87 -11.66
CA TYR A 131 11.11 -7.20 -10.91
C TYR A 131 10.53 -8.59 -11.22
N GLY A 132 11.16 -9.38 -12.07
CA GLY A 132 10.62 -10.65 -12.54
C GLY A 132 9.54 -10.48 -13.63
N ASP A 133 8.87 -11.56 -14.00
CA ASP A 133 7.74 -11.55 -14.95
C ASP A 133 6.38 -11.76 -14.26
N GLY A 134 6.38 -11.73 -12.93
CA GLY A 134 5.19 -11.92 -12.10
C GLY A 134 4.75 -13.38 -11.94
N SER A 135 5.34 -14.34 -12.69
CA SER A 135 4.97 -15.75 -12.59
C SER A 135 5.55 -16.46 -11.36
N GLU A 136 6.65 -15.92 -10.81
CA GLU A 136 7.32 -16.43 -9.61
C GLU A 136 7.22 -15.46 -8.40
N GLY A 137 6.39 -14.40 -8.52
CA GLY A 137 6.31 -13.29 -7.58
C GLY A 137 7.36 -12.20 -7.84
N PHE A 138 7.20 -11.04 -7.21
CA PHE A 138 8.14 -9.93 -7.33
C PHE A 138 9.41 -10.16 -6.51
N VAL A 139 10.57 -9.88 -7.11
CA VAL A 139 11.85 -9.82 -6.41
C VAL A 139 12.23 -8.35 -6.24
N PHE A 140 12.29 -7.88 -5.01
CA PHE A 140 12.72 -6.51 -4.70
C PHE A 140 14.23 -6.38 -4.89
N ASP A 141 14.64 -5.45 -5.75
CA ASP A 141 16.05 -5.08 -5.94
C ASP A 141 16.38 -3.91 -4.99
N VAL A 142 16.72 -4.24 -3.73
CA VAL A 142 17.11 -3.26 -2.72
C VAL A 142 18.60 -2.98 -2.88
N LYS A 143 18.96 -1.72 -3.00
CA LYS A 143 20.36 -1.33 -3.10
C LYS A 143 21.08 -1.58 -1.78
N LYS A 144 22.31 -2.07 -1.87
CA LYS A 144 23.13 -2.38 -0.69
C LYS A 144 23.34 -1.15 0.20
N GLU A 145 23.52 0.03 -0.41
CA GLU A 145 23.68 1.30 0.29
C GLU A 145 22.44 1.66 1.14
N ASP A 146 21.24 1.40 0.62
CA ASP A 146 19.99 1.65 1.34
C ASP A 146 19.85 0.72 2.56
N ILE A 147 20.30 -0.55 2.42
CA ILE A 147 20.33 -1.52 3.53
C ILE A 147 21.34 -1.08 4.60
N GLU A 148 22.55 -0.67 4.19
CA GLU A 148 23.59 -0.22 5.10
C GLU A 148 23.15 1.03 5.87
N GLU A 149 22.49 2.00 5.21
CA GLU A 149 21.95 3.20 5.85
C GLU A 149 20.85 2.86 6.86
N THR A 150 19.89 2.01 6.47
CA THR A 150 18.76 1.60 7.33
C THR A 150 19.23 0.79 8.54
N ASN A 151 20.39 0.10 8.45
CA ASN A 151 20.95 -0.72 9.52
C ASN A 151 21.84 0.05 10.51
N LYS A 152 22.09 1.34 10.31
CA LYS A 152 22.76 2.17 11.30
C LYS A 152 21.98 2.22 12.62
N ARG A 153 22.67 2.53 13.72
CA ARG A 153 22.09 2.55 15.07
C ARG A 153 22.27 3.91 15.72
N ASN A 154 21.22 4.37 16.37
CA ASN A 154 21.30 5.52 17.26
C ASN A 154 22.22 5.22 18.46
N GLN A 155 22.97 6.22 18.89
CA GLN A 155 23.92 6.11 19.99
C GLN A 155 23.56 7.14 21.09
N PRO A 156 23.90 6.86 22.37
CA PRO A 156 23.90 7.89 23.40
C PRO A 156 24.88 9.01 23.04
N ILE A 157 24.50 10.25 23.32
CA ILE A 157 25.34 11.43 23.10
C ILE A 157 25.90 11.90 24.45
N PRO A 158 27.19 11.63 24.75
CA PRO A 158 27.77 11.98 26.04
C PRO A 158 28.22 13.44 26.17
N GLY A 159 28.14 14.23 25.10
CA GLY A 159 28.64 15.60 25.01
C GLY A 159 27.63 16.60 24.52
N GLY A 160 28.10 17.68 23.89
CA GLY A 160 27.25 18.71 23.30
C GLY A 160 26.46 18.17 22.09
N TYR A 161 25.26 18.67 21.91
CA TYR A 161 24.35 18.32 20.82
C TYR A 161 23.69 19.56 20.23
N ASP A 162 23.11 19.43 19.04
CA ASP A 162 22.36 20.50 18.37
C ASP A 162 21.00 20.67 19.07
N ALA A 163 20.87 21.76 19.83
CA ALA A 163 19.67 22.08 20.57
C ALA A 163 18.46 22.38 19.65
N ASP A 164 18.69 22.84 18.41
CA ASP A 164 17.62 23.13 17.45
C ASP A 164 16.95 21.86 16.91
N CYS A 165 17.65 20.71 17.04
CA CYS A 165 17.15 19.40 16.64
C CYS A 165 16.86 18.50 17.85
N ALA A 166 16.91 19.02 19.08
CA ALA A 166 16.70 18.25 20.30
C ALA A 166 15.29 18.45 20.86
N VAL A 167 14.66 17.35 21.25
CA VAL A 167 13.34 17.39 21.93
C VAL A 167 13.45 16.63 23.24
N LYS A 168 13.04 17.31 24.33
CA LYS A 168 12.98 16.70 25.66
C LYS A 168 11.60 16.09 25.89
N THR A 169 11.56 14.82 26.20
CA THR A 169 10.38 14.06 26.62
C THR A 169 10.57 13.56 28.05
N ARG A 170 9.57 12.86 28.59
CA ARG A 170 9.75 12.18 29.89
C ARG A 170 10.82 11.09 29.83
N THR A 171 10.97 10.42 28.69
CA THR A 171 11.81 9.22 28.54
C THR A 171 13.22 9.51 28.04
N GLY A 172 13.58 10.77 27.78
CA GLY A 172 14.90 11.19 27.35
C GLY A 172 14.89 12.45 26.48
N ILE A 173 16.08 12.86 26.07
CA ILE A 173 16.29 13.95 25.11
C ILE A 173 16.70 13.30 23.78
N PHE A 174 15.91 13.50 22.74
CA PHE A 174 16.14 12.90 21.43
C PHE A 174 16.62 13.96 20.43
N VAL A 175 17.77 13.71 19.82
CA VAL A 175 18.40 14.61 18.84
C VAL A 175 18.19 14.06 17.45
N GLY A 176 17.26 14.68 16.71
CA GLY A 176 16.90 14.29 15.36
C GLY A 176 17.78 14.91 14.28
N GLU A 177 17.29 14.85 13.06
CA GLU A 177 17.91 15.43 11.88
C GLU A 177 16.96 16.41 11.19
N LYS A 178 17.45 17.62 10.92
CA LYS A 178 16.71 18.68 10.26
C LYS A 178 17.11 18.80 8.80
N ASN A 179 16.13 18.74 7.93
CA ASN A 179 16.28 19.09 6.52
C ASN A 179 15.55 20.41 6.21
N LYS A 180 15.50 20.81 4.92
CA LYS A 180 14.88 22.08 4.50
C LYS A 180 13.39 22.17 4.78
N LYS A 181 12.68 21.05 4.91
CA LYS A 181 11.21 20.98 4.97
C LYS A 181 10.68 20.33 6.22
N THR A 182 11.46 19.47 6.87
CA THR A 182 11.02 18.66 8.02
C THR A 182 12.15 18.49 9.04
N THR A 183 11.79 18.13 10.26
CA THR A 183 12.72 17.59 11.26
C THR A 183 12.26 16.18 11.59
N SER A 184 13.17 15.22 11.51
CA SER A 184 12.87 13.80 11.69
C SER A 184 13.58 13.24 12.92
N TYR A 185 12.89 12.34 13.62
CA TYR A 185 13.38 11.63 14.80
C TYR A 185 13.04 10.17 14.62
N PHE A 186 14.05 9.31 14.47
CA PHE A 186 13.87 7.89 14.15
C PHE A 186 14.39 6.99 15.27
N GLY A 187 13.71 5.86 15.48
CA GLY A 187 14.13 4.83 16.42
C GLY A 187 14.01 5.24 17.89
N ILE A 188 13.03 6.08 18.24
CA ILE A 188 12.73 6.44 19.63
C ILE A 188 12.05 5.25 20.32
N PRO A 189 12.60 4.71 21.42
CA PRO A 189 11.94 3.67 22.17
C PRO A 189 10.68 4.19 22.87
N TYR A 190 9.56 3.43 22.80
CA TYR A 190 8.32 3.76 23.49
C TYR A 190 8.01 2.84 24.68
N ALA A 191 8.68 1.68 24.74
CA ALA A 191 8.60 0.73 25.83
C ALA A 191 9.97 0.10 26.12
N LYS A 192 10.13 -0.59 27.24
CA LYS A 192 11.33 -1.36 27.53
C LYS A 192 11.51 -2.48 26.50
N PRO A 193 12.77 -2.82 26.13
CA PRO A 193 13.03 -3.93 25.23
C PRO A 193 12.40 -5.23 25.72
N PRO A 194 11.58 -5.92 24.90
CA PRO A 194 10.93 -7.18 25.27
C PRO A 194 11.85 -8.38 25.09
N VAL A 195 13.02 -8.35 25.73
CA VAL A 195 14.09 -9.36 25.62
C VAL A 195 14.25 -10.14 26.90
N GLY A 196 14.75 -11.36 26.82
CA GLY A 196 15.02 -12.23 27.98
C GLY A 196 13.75 -12.52 28.78
N GLU A 197 13.71 -12.18 30.07
CA GLU A 197 12.56 -12.41 30.94
C GLU A 197 11.30 -11.62 30.54
N ARG A 198 11.44 -10.58 29.70
CA ARG A 198 10.31 -9.81 29.16
C ARG A 198 9.81 -10.35 27.82
N ARG A 199 10.49 -11.33 27.20
CA ARG A 199 9.95 -12.04 26.05
C ARG A 199 8.58 -12.61 26.40
N TRP A 200 7.59 -12.43 25.50
CA TRP A 200 6.20 -12.84 25.66
C TRP A 200 5.44 -12.25 26.86
N LYS A 201 5.90 -11.11 27.39
CA LYS A 201 5.17 -10.33 28.40
C LYS A 201 4.67 -9.00 27.82
N ALA A 202 3.64 -8.44 28.46
CA ALA A 202 3.11 -7.11 28.12
C ALA A 202 4.23 -6.05 28.07
N PRO A 203 4.13 -5.03 27.20
CA PRO A 203 5.11 -3.97 27.16
C PRO A 203 5.14 -3.20 28.46
N GLU A 204 6.34 -2.93 28.96
CA GLU A 204 6.57 -2.12 30.16
C GLU A 204 6.96 -0.70 29.79
N PRO A 205 6.39 0.33 30.45
CA PRO A 205 6.76 1.71 30.18
C PRO A 205 8.23 2.01 30.54
N LEU A 206 8.83 2.92 29.78
CA LEU A 206 10.17 3.39 30.07
C LEU A 206 10.19 4.28 31.32
N PRO A 207 11.25 4.22 32.13
CA PRO A 207 11.46 5.14 33.22
C PRO A 207 11.71 6.56 32.70
N SER A 208 11.50 7.55 33.55
CA SER A 208 11.96 8.93 33.25
C SER A 208 13.46 8.98 33.09
N SER A 209 13.95 9.75 32.12
CA SER A 209 15.37 9.85 31.78
C SER A 209 15.73 11.26 31.33
N GLU A 210 16.96 11.70 31.70
CA GLU A 210 17.60 12.94 31.21
C GLU A 210 18.73 12.61 30.21
N LEU A 211 18.88 11.35 29.83
CA LEU A 211 19.91 10.93 28.87
C LEU A 211 19.59 11.49 27.48
N VAL A 212 20.67 11.81 26.76
CA VAL A 212 20.60 12.34 25.40
C VAL A 212 20.92 11.21 24.41
N PHE A 213 20.07 11.03 23.43
CA PHE A 213 20.20 9.99 22.41
C PHE A 213 20.10 10.58 21.00
N GLU A 214 20.87 10.03 20.08
CA GLU A 214 20.57 10.20 18.67
C GLU A 214 19.17 9.63 18.35
N ALA A 215 18.48 10.28 17.43
CA ALA A 215 17.23 9.83 16.85
C ALA A 215 17.27 10.06 15.33
N LYS A 216 18.31 9.53 14.67
CA LYS A 216 18.62 9.73 13.25
C LYS A 216 18.36 8.48 12.41
N TYR A 217 18.42 7.31 13.02
CA TYR A 217 18.36 6.02 12.36
C TYR A 217 17.16 5.21 12.86
N PHE A 218 16.54 4.46 11.97
CA PHE A 218 15.43 3.58 12.33
C PHE A 218 15.84 2.58 13.42
N GLY A 219 14.90 2.25 14.31
CA GLY A 219 15.01 1.11 15.20
C GLY A 219 15.05 -0.20 14.40
N ALA A 220 15.37 -1.32 15.06
CA ALA A 220 15.24 -2.63 14.44
C ALA A 220 13.77 -2.92 14.13
N SER A 221 13.52 -3.58 13.02
CA SER A 221 12.22 -4.21 12.77
C SER A 221 12.02 -5.40 13.71
N ALA A 222 10.78 -5.76 13.98
CA ALA A 222 10.47 -6.96 14.76
C ALA A 222 11.06 -8.21 14.10
N ILE A 223 11.40 -9.22 14.92
CA ILE A 223 11.74 -10.55 14.40
C ILE A 223 10.56 -11.07 13.59
N GLN A 224 10.84 -11.51 12.38
CA GLN A 224 9.83 -11.91 11.42
C GLN A 224 10.33 -13.01 10.48
N VAL A 225 9.40 -13.78 9.96
CA VAL A 225 9.67 -14.79 8.93
C VAL A 225 10.08 -14.12 7.60
N GLU A 226 10.87 -14.82 6.83
CA GLU A 226 11.19 -14.35 5.48
C GLU A 226 9.98 -14.47 4.56
N HIS A 227 9.51 -13.33 4.08
CA HIS A 227 8.44 -13.25 3.09
C HIS A 227 8.96 -12.62 1.80
N LYS A 228 8.64 -13.22 0.64
CA LYS A 228 9.14 -12.73 -0.66
C LYS A 228 8.68 -11.31 -0.96
N GLY A 229 7.46 -10.96 -0.55
CA GLY A 229 6.87 -9.63 -0.72
C GLY A 229 7.35 -8.57 0.26
N SER A 230 8.25 -8.89 1.22
CA SER A 230 8.73 -7.93 2.21
C SER A 230 10.15 -7.46 1.92
N ILE A 231 10.30 -6.14 1.72
CA ILE A 231 11.61 -5.49 1.62
C ILE A 231 12.30 -5.41 2.98
N VAL A 232 11.53 -5.37 4.06
CA VAL A 232 12.02 -5.22 5.44
C VAL A 232 12.85 -6.42 5.90
N LYS A 233 12.71 -7.57 5.25
CA LYS A 233 13.56 -8.75 5.50
C LYS A 233 15.06 -8.49 5.35
N HIS A 234 15.45 -7.48 4.60
CA HIS A 234 16.85 -7.09 4.40
C HIS A 234 17.37 -6.14 5.47
N TYR A 235 16.49 -5.66 6.35
CA TYR A 235 16.83 -4.72 7.40
C TYR A 235 17.13 -5.45 8.71
N ARG A 236 17.79 -4.75 9.62
CA ARG A 236 18.11 -5.28 10.94
C ARG A 236 16.83 -5.64 11.70
N GLN A 237 16.77 -6.87 12.18
CA GLN A 237 15.69 -7.39 13.02
C GLN A 237 16.20 -7.60 14.45
N SER A 238 15.33 -7.43 15.43
CA SER A 238 15.63 -7.67 16.84
C SER A 238 14.33 -7.85 17.63
N GLU A 239 14.38 -8.58 18.73
CA GLU A 239 13.31 -8.52 19.73
C GLU A 239 13.21 -7.12 20.35
N ASP A 240 14.33 -6.38 20.47
CA ASP A 240 14.35 -4.96 20.83
C ASP A 240 13.91 -4.11 19.64
N CYS A 241 12.60 -4.14 19.36
CA CYS A 241 11.95 -3.49 18.21
C CYS A 241 10.92 -2.43 18.58
N LEU A 242 10.61 -2.24 19.88
CA LEU A 242 9.53 -1.36 20.33
C LEU A 242 9.93 0.13 20.21
N THR A 243 10.04 0.58 18.98
CA THR A 243 10.48 1.94 18.62
C THR A 243 9.49 2.62 17.68
N LEU A 244 9.47 3.94 17.71
CA LEU A 244 8.69 4.79 16.82
C LEU A 244 9.57 5.84 16.12
N ASN A 245 9.00 6.43 15.07
CA ASN A 245 9.62 7.46 14.26
C ASN A 245 8.67 8.65 14.15
N ILE A 246 9.19 9.86 14.26
CA ILE A 246 8.42 11.10 14.19
C ILE A 246 9.01 11.99 13.11
N CYS A 247 8.16 12.49 12.22
CA CYS A 247 8.54 13.49 11.23
C CYS A 247 7.66 14.74 11.38
N VAL A 248 8.29 15.85 11.70
CA VAL A 248 7.61 17.13 11.96
C VAL A 248 7.73 18.03 10.74
N GLY A 249 6.61 18.48 10.20
CA GLY A 249 6.58 19.46 9.11
C GLY A 249 7.15 20.81 9.54
N GLY A 250 7.88 21.48 8.63
CA GLY A 250 8.68 22.66 8.96
C GLY A 250 7.91 23.97 9.12
N LYS A 251 6.59 24.01 8.89
CA LYS A 251 5.79 25.21 9.09
C LYS A 251 5.58 25.49 10.58
N LYS A 252 5.89 26.71 11.02
CA LYS A 252 5.49 27.17 12.36
C LYS A 252 3.98 27.43 12.36
N THR A 253 3.29 26.90 13.36
CA THR A 253 1.84 27.06 13.56
C THR A 253 1.57 27.76 14.91
N GLU A 254 0.49 28.49 15.00
CA GLU A 254 0.06 29.15 16.24
C GLU A 254 -0.50 28.14 17.26
N SER A 255 -1.10 27.07 16.76
CA SER A 255 -1.64 25.94 17.55
C SER A 255 -0.84 24.68 17.31
N PRO A 256 -0.88 23.69 18.23
CA PRO A 256 -0.29 22.37 18.02
C PRO A 256 -0.78 21.71 16.73
N LYS A 257 0.07 20.95 16.08
CA LYS A 257 -0.18 20.33 14.76
C LYS A 257 -1.00 19.05 14.90
N PRO A 258 -1.92 18.76 13.98
CA PRO A 258 -2.54 17.44 13.93
C PRO A 258 -1.49 16.36 13.71
N VAL A 259 -1.77 15.17 14.23
CA VAL A 259 -0.87 14.03 14.20
C VAL A 259 -1.47 12.92 13.35
N LEU A 260 -0.70 12.38 12.41
CA LEU A 260 -1.03 11.18 11.64
C LEU A 260 -0.15 10.02 12.10
N VAL A 261 -0.74 8.94 12.59
CA VAL A 261 -0.03 7.75 13.09
C VAL A 261 -0.28 6.58 12.15
N LEU A 262 0.78 6.02 11.57
CA LEU A 262 0.72 4.90 10.64
C LEU A 262 0.92 3.56 11.35
N PHE A 263 0.00 2.64 11.09
CA PHE A 263 0.08 1.22 11.42
C PHE A 263 0.52 0.45 10.19
N HIS A 264 1.70 -0.20 10.24
CA HIS A 264 2.21 -0.92 9.08
C HIS A 264 1.42 -2.22 8.82
N HIS A 265 1.38 -2.63 7.57
CA HIS A 265 0.79 -3.89 7.10
C HIS A 265 1.78 -5.06 7.22
N GLY A 266 1.38 -6.27 6.77
CA GLY A 266 2.23 -7.46 6.69
C GLY A 266 1.67 -8.65 7.48
N ASP A 267 0.35 -8.79 7.53
CA ASP A 267 -0.40 -9.94 8.06
C ASP A 267 0.03 -10.38 9.48
N PHE A 268 0.43 -9.40 10.30
CA PHE A 268 0.96 -9.62 11.65
C PHE A 268 2.20 -10.51 11.71
N THR A 269 2.78 -10.89 10.59
CA THR A 269 3.91 -11.82 10.47
C THR A 269 5.18 -11.19 9.92
N PHE A 270 5.06 -10.11 9.13
CA PHE A 270 6.18 -9.37 8.55
C PHE A 270 5.88 -7.87 8.46
N GLY A 271 6.81 -7.08 7.92
CA GLY A 271 6.67 -5.64 7.76
C GLY A 271 7.43 -4.83 8.81
N GLY A 272 7.25 -3.53 8.77
CA GLY A 272 7.87 -2.59 9.71
C GLY A 272 7.84 -1.15 9.24
N SER A 273 8.08 -0.24 10.17
CA SER A 273 8.03 1.22 9.95
C SER A 273 9.17 1.76 9.08
N ALA A 274 10.17 0.93 8.76
CA ALA A 274 11.29 1.26 7.87
C ALA A 274 11.02 0.91 6.40
N ASP A 275 9.82 0.40 6.06
CA ASP A 275 9.45 0.11 4.68
C ASP A 275 9.38 1.41 3.86
N PRO A 276 10.10 1.51 2.71
CA PRO A 276 10.09 2.71 1.88
C PRO A 276 8.70 3.12 1.39
N LEU A 277 7.78 2.17 1.21
CA LEU A 277 6.39 2.46 0.84
C LEU A 277 5.67 3.25 1.94
N LEU A 278 6.03 3.02 3.20
CA LEU A 278 5.42 3.58 4.40
C LEU A 278 6.17 4.80 4.96
N TYR A 279 7.25 5.26 4.30
CA TYR A 279 8.02 6.42 4.79
C TYR A 279 7.15 7.66 4.92
N GLY A 280 7.07 8.15 6.16
CA GLY A 280 6.20 9.26 6.51
C GLY A 280 6.76 10.65 6.26
N TYR A 281 8.01 10.84 5.87
CA TYR A 281 8.57 12.19 5.73
C TYR A 281 8.17 12.91 4.44
N ASN A 282 7.77 12.20 3.40
CA ASN A 282 7.27 12.82 2.17
C ASN A 282 5.98 13.58 2.43
N TYR A 283 5.09 13.02 3.23
CA TYR A 283 3.81 13.61 3.54
C TYR A 283 3.95 14.95 4.31
N PRO A 284 4.64 15.05 5.47
CA PRO A 284 4.87 16.33 6.15
C PRO A 284 5.71 17.33 5.35
N SER A 285 6.51 16.88 4.39
CA SER A 285 7.26 17.79 3.51
C SER A 285 6.35 18.57 2.54
N LYS A 286 5.19 18.02 2.21
CA LYS A 286 4.14 18.63 1.37
C LYS A 286 3.06 19.31 2.21
N HIS A 287 2.77 18.76 3.39
CA HIS A 287 1.79 19.26 4.36
C HIS A 287 2.54 19.68 5.65
N PRO A 288 3.24 20.85 5.64
CA PRO A 288 4.23 21.18 6.67
C PRO A 288 3.64 21.59 8.01
N ASP A 289 2.33 21.64 8.14
CA ASP A 289 1.57 21.98 9.34
C ASP A 289 1.09 20.76 10.13
N MET A 290 1.72 19.60 9.96
CA MET A 290 1.37 18.37 10.65
C MET A 290 2.58 17.59 11.17
N VAL A 291 2.32 16.58 11.99
CA VAL A 291 3.28 15.58 12.48
C VAL A 291 2.89 14.21 11.96
N PHE A 292 3.85 13.46 11.44
CA PHE A 292 3.68 12.07 11.04
C PHE A 292 4.43 11.16 12.01
N VAL A 293 3.81 10.04 12.39
CA VAL A 293 4.40 9.04 13.28
C VAL A 293 4.22 7.65 12.68
N SER A 294 5.25 6.82 12.75
CA SER A 294 5.17 5.38 12.47
C SER A 294 5.90 4.61 13.56
N PHE A 295 5.57 3.35 13.77
CA PHE A 295 6.16 2.54 14.84
C PHE A 295 6.21 1.07 14.45
N ASN A 296 7.09 0.30 15.14
CA ASN A 296 7.13 -1.14 15.10
C ASN A 296 6.41 -1.75 16.31
N TYR A 297 5.89 -2.96 16.15
CA TYR A 297 5.29 -3.79 17.19
C TYR A 297 5.70 -5.25 16.96
N ARG A 298 5.60 -6.10 17.97
CA ARG A 298 5.97 -7.52 17.86
C ARG A 298 5.07 -8.26 16.89
N LEU A 299 5.68 -9.16 16.11
CA LEU A 299 5.07 -9.91 15.02
C LEU A 299 5.17 -11.42 15.26
N GLY A 300 4.37 -12.17 14.54
CA GLY A 300 4.44 -13.62 14.49
C GLY A 300 4.33 -14.24 15.88
N ILE A 301 5.10 -15.29 16.12
CA ILE A 301 5.14 -15.98 17.42
C ILE A 301 5.58 -15.11 18.60
N PHE A 302 6.23 -13.96 18.34
CA PHE A 302 6.62 -13.03 19.41
C PHE A 302 5.51 -12.07 19.81
N GLY A 303 4.47 -11.92 18.96
CA GLY A 303 3.36 -10.99 19.14
C GLY A 303 1.99 -11.61 19.34
N PHE A 304 1.79 -12.84 18.84
CA PHE A 304 0.44 -13.43 18.71
C PHE A 304 0.45 -14.95 18.85
N ILE A 305 0.51 -15.47 20.08
CA ILE A 305 0.52 -16.90 20.36
C ILE A 305 -0.07 -17.22 21.74
N ASP A 306 -0.92 -18.24 21.85
CA ASP A 306 -1.53 -18.65 23.10
C ASP A 306 -0.74 -19.79 23.78
N PHE A 307 -0.04 -19.45 24.84
CA PHE A 307 0.71 -20.42 25.67
C PHE A 307 -0.08 -20.98 26.86
N SER A 308 -1.38 -20.66 26.99
CA SER A 308 -2.16 -20.97 28.21
C SER A 308 -2.20 -22.45 28.59
N GLU A 309 -2.07 -23.36 27.63
CA GLU A 309 -2.13 -24.83 27.85
C GLU A 309 -0.76 -25.50 27.94
N ILE A 310 0.36 -24.77 27.68
CA ILE A 310 1.68 -25.38 27.83
C ILE A 310 2.22 -25.22 29.26
N PRO A 311 3.07 -26.15 29.76
CA PRO A 311 3.65 -26.05 31.09
C PRO A 311 4.43 -24.73 31.28
N GLY A 312 4.05 -23.92 32.27
CA GLY A 312 4.63 -22.58 32.54
C GLY A 312 4.02 -21.46 31.72
N GLY A 313 3.14 -21.73 30.74
CA GLY A 313 2.55 -20.72 29.87
C GLY A 313 1.62 -19.72 30.57
N LYS A 314 1.05 -20.10 31.72
CA LYS A 314 0.22 -19.20 32.55
C LYS A 314 0.96 -17.97 33.08
N ASP A 315 2.30 -17.97 33.04
CA ASP A 315 3.13 -16.84 33.42
C ASP A 315 3.25 -15.78 32.28
N CYS A 316 2.67 -16.09 31.10
CA CYS A 316 2.61 -15.21 29.91
C CYS A 316 1.16 -15.02 29.44
N PRO A 317 0.25 -14.52 30.29
CA PRO A 317 -1.19 -14.47 30.01
C PRO A 317 -1.54 -13.52 28.84
N ASP A 318 -0.69 -12.56 28.55
CA ASP A 318 -0.91 -11.54 27.49
C ASP A 318 -0.32 -11.94 26.14
N ALA A 319 0.37 -13.10 26.05
CA ALA A 319 1.12 -13.53 24.86
C ALA A 319 0.26 -13.65 23.61
N LEU A 320 -1.03 -13.89 23.78
CA LEU A 320 -2.02 -14.04 22.72
C LEU A 320 -2.17 -12.79 21.83
N ASN A 321 -2.04 -11.58 22.41
CA ASN A 321 -2.31 -10.31 21.73
C ASN A 321 -1.23 -9.24 22.03
N LEU A 322 0.03 -9.63 22.21
CA LEU A 322 1.10 -8.70 22.58
C LEU A 322 1.34 -7.62 21.52
N GLY A 323 1.22 -7.95 20.24
CA GLY A 323 1.36 -6.95 19.20
C GLY A 323 0.34 -5.83 19.30
N LEU A 324 -0.90 -6.12 19.73
CA LEU A 324 -1.91 -5.08 20.00
C LEU A 324 -1.60 -4.29 21.28
N LEU A 325 -1.09 -4.93 22.31
CA LEU A 325 -0.64 -4.24 23.52
C LEU A 325 0.54 -3.32 23.25
N ASP A 326 1.46 -3.70 22.35
CA ASP A 326 2.56 -2.86 21.89
C ASP A 326 2.03 -1.62 21.15
N GLN A 327 1.01 -1.80 20.30
CA GLN A 327 0.36 -0.70 19.58
C GLN A 327 -0.35 0.27 20.54
N ILE A 328 -1.00 -0.24 21.58
CA ILE A 328 -1.59 0.58 22.66
C ILE A 328 -0.48 1.37 23.36
N ALA A 329 0.60 0.72 23.76
CA ALA A 329 1.73 1.37 24.44
C ALA A 329 2.39 2.45 23.56
N ALA A 330 2.47 2.23 22.25
CA ALA A 330 2.95 3.24 21.30
C ALA A 330 2.02 4.46 21.26
N LEU A 331 0.70 4.24 21.18
CA LEU A 331 -0.29 5.32 21.19
C LEU A 331 -0.31 6.08 22.53
N GLU A 332 -0.17 5.39 23.66
CA GLU A 332 -0.05 6.01 24.99
C GLU A 332 1.20 6.90 25.07
N TRP A 333 2.34 6.40 24.60
CA TRP A 333 3.58 7.17 24.52
C TRP A 333 3.42 8.41 23.62
N ILE A 334 2.78 8.27 22.45
CA ILE A 334 2.49 9.37 21.53
C ILE A 334 1.62 10.40 22.24
N LYS A 335 0.52 9.99 22.86
CA LYS A 335 -0.39 10.90 23.56
C LYS A 335 0.30 11.68 24.69
N GLU A 336 1.21 11.02 25.42
CA GLU A 336 1.97 11.65 26.50
C GLU A 336 3.03 12.63 25.98
N ASN A 337 3.72 12.34 24.86
CA ASN A 337 4.97 13.01 24.51
C ASN A 337 4.89 13.85 23.22
N ILE A 338 3.88 13.66 22.35
CA ILE A 338 3.85 14.28 21.02
C ILE A 338 3.76 15.81 21.07
N GLY A 339 3.26 16.37 22.17
CA GLY A 339 3.24 17.81 22.44
C GLY A 339 4.63 18.43 22.43
N ALA A 340 5.65 17.72 22.91
CA ALA A 340 7.04 18.17 22.87
C ALA A 340 7.58 18.33 21.45
N PHE A 341 7.04 17.58 20.48
CA PHE A 341 7.35 17.68 19.05
C PHE A 341 6.43 18.67 18.31
N GLY A 342 5.58 19.40 19.04
CA GLY A 342 4.62 20.36 18.49
C GLY A 342 3.35 19.74 17.92
N GLY A 343 3.10 18.45 18.19
CA GLY A 343 1.86 17.74 17.84
C GLY A 343 0.75 17.98 18.87
N ASP A 344 -0.49 17.75 18.47
CA ASP A 344 -1.68 17.87 19.31
C ASP A 344 -2.13 16.47 19.75
N PRO A 345 -2.03 16.12 21.04
CA PRO A 345 -2.44 14.81 21.55
C PRO A 345 -3.95 14.55 21.47
N ASP A 346 -4.76 15.59 21.27
CA ASP A 346 -6.21 15.49 21.13
C ASP A 346 -6.68 15.52 19.65
N ARG A 347 -5.73 15.59 18.71
CA ARG A 347 -5.99 15.49 17.27
C ARG A 347 -5.12 14.43 16.60
N ILE A 348 -5.29 13.19 17.04
CA ILE A 348 -4.60 12.02 16.51
C ILE A 348 -5.52 11.31 15.49
N THR A 349 -5.05 11.23 14.26
CA THR A 349 -5.63 10.37 13.21
C THR A 349 -4.74 9.16 13.02
N VAL A 350 -5.31 7.96 13.07
CA VAL A 350 -4.59 6.73 12.74
C VAL A 350 -4.87 6.32 11.31
N ILE A 351 -3.86 5.81 10.61
CA ILE A 351 -3.99 5.29 9.24
C ILE A 351 -3.39 3.89 9.16
N GLY A 352 -4.10 2.98 8.52
CA GLY A 352 -3.65 1.60 8.35
C GLY A 352 -4.20 0.96 7.09
N PHE A 353 -3.47 -0.03 6.62
CA PHE A 353 -3.77 -0.80 5.42
C PHE A 353 -3.71 -2.29 5.77
N GLU A 354 -4.60 -3.11 5.20
CA GLU A 354 -4.66 -4.55 5.46
C GLU A 354 -4.62 -4.88 6.97
N SER A 355 -3.62 -5.63 7.45
CA SER A 355 -3.47 -5.96 8.89
C SER A 355 -3.27 -4.74 9.78
N GLY A 356 -2.66 -3.65 9.28
CA GLY A 356 -2.61 -2.36 9.99
C GLY A 356 -3.99 -1.73 10.17
N ALA A 357 -4.85 -1.82 9.14
CA ALA A 357 -6.25 -1.40 9.23
C ALA A 357 -7.05 -2.30 10.19
N THR A 358 -6.83 -3.62 10.13
CA THR A 358 -7.43 -4.58 11.08
C THR A 358 -7.01 -4.26 12.53
N SER A 359 -5.72 -3.95 12.77
CA SER A 359 -5.26 -3.50 14.10
C SER A 359 -6.07 -2.31 14.60
N ILE A 360 -6.22 -1.26 13.77
CA ILE A 360 -6.97 -0.05 14.13
C ILE A 360 -8.43 -0.40 14.48
N LEU A 361 -9.05 -1.27 13.70
CA LEU A 361 -10.42 -1.73 13.99
C LEU A 361 -10.50 -2.44 15.34
N LEU A 362 -9.64 -3.40 15.61
CA LEU A 362 -9.61 -4.10 16.89
C LEU A 362 -9.39 -3.14 18.05
N LEU A 363 -8.47 -2.18 17.92
CA LEU A 363 -8.22 -1.17 18.94
C LEU A 363 -9.41 -0.21 19.13
N ALA A 364 -10.16 0.12 18.07
CA ALA A 364 -11.36 0.95 18.18
C ALA A 364 -12.48 0.27 18.99
N ALA A 365 -12.49 -1.06 19.05
CA ALA A 365 -13.40 -1.84 19.91
C ALA A 365 -12.84 -2.13 21.30
N CYS A 366 -11.56 -1.79 21.56
CA CYS A 366 -10.84 -2.12 22.77
C CYS A 366 -10.96 -0.99 23.83
N GLU A 367 -11.45 -1.28 25.02
CA GLU A 367 -11.58 -0.28 26.10
C GLU A 367 -10.23 0.34 26.51
N LYS A 368 -9.13 -0.43 26.49
CA LYS A 368 -7.79 0.08 26.81
C LYS A 368 -7.28 1.13 25.79
N ALA A 369 -7.76 1.11 24.56
CA ALA A 369 -7.37 2.05 23.53
C ALA A 369 -8.31 3.27 23.44
N LYS A 370 -9.36 3.32 24.25
CA LYS A 370 -10.35 4.38 24.22
C LYS A 370 -9.74 5.76 24.44
N GLY A 371 -10.03 6.69 23.51
CA GLY A 371 -9.55 8.07 23.56
C GLY A 371 -8.09 8.26 23.15
N LEU A 372 -7.38 7.20 22.69
CA LEU A 372 -6.01 7.33 22.19
C LEU A 372 -5.95 7.92 20.78
N PHE A 373 -7.04 7.86 20.01
CA PHE A 373 -7.18 8.53 18.71
C PHE A 373 -8.64 8.94 18.45
N GLN A 374 -8.84 9.93 17.58
CA GLN A 374 -10.14 10.54 17.29
C GLN A 374 -10.63 10.24 15.88
N LYS A 375 -9.71 9.89 14.96
CA LYS A 375 -10.03 9.60 13.58
C LYS A 375 -9.27 8.37 13.09
N ALA A 376 -9.89 7.61 12.21
CA ALA A 376 -9.30 6.42 11.61
C ALA A 376 -9.50 6.44 10.09
N PHE A 377 -8.41 6.32 9.34
CA PHE A 377 -8.41 6.07 7.91
C PHE A 377 -7.93 4.64 7.68
N ILE A 378 -8.80 3.75 7.28
CA ILE A 378 -8.50 2.33 7.11
C ILE A 378 -8.76 1.88 5.68
N PHE A 379 -7.92 0.99 5.17
CA PHE A 379 -8.04 0.46 3.81
C PHE A 379 -7.83 -1.05 3.79
N ASN A 380 -8.77 -1.79 3.17
CA ASN A 380 -8.74 -3.25 3.05
C ASN A 380 -8.53 -4.00 4.38
N GLY A 381 -9.00 -3.44 5.50
CA GLY A 381 -8.98 -4.07 6.80
C GLY A 381 -10.34 -4.60 7.19
N SER A 382 -10.39 -5.75 7.80
CA SER A 382 -11.62 -6.31 8.36
C SER A 382 -11.35 -6.94 9.71
N PRO A 383 -12.23 -6.72 10.71
CA PRO A 383 -12.08 -7.39 11.97
C PRO A 383 -12.22 -8.92 11.87
N THR A 384 -12.76 -9.44 10.77
CA THR A 384 -13.02 -10.89 10.59
C THR A 384 -12.07 -11.58 9.63
N SER A 385 -11.24 -10.86 8.87
CA SER A 385 -10.41 -11.47 7.84
C SER A 385 -9.09 -12.08 8.34
N VAL A 386 -8.72 -11.86 9.60
CA VAL A 386 -7.36 -12.22 10.10
C VAL A 386 -7.39 -12.72 11.55
N TYR A 387 -8.50 -13.30 12.01
CA TYR A 387 -8.55 -13.86 13.36
C TYR A 387 -7.97 -15.27 13.40
N ASN A 388 -7.13 -15.50 14.42
CA ASN A 388 -6.93 -16.85 14.92
C ASN A 388 -8.04 -17.21 15.90
N SER A 389 -8.58 -18.42 15.79
CA SER A 389 -9.36 -18.97 16.91
C SER A 389 -8.40 -19.24 18.08
N PRO A 390 -8.87 -19.20 19.34
CA PRO A 390 -8.07 -19.61 20.50
C PRO A 390 -7.46 -21.01 20.32
N ASP A 391 -8.21 -21.94 19.73
CA ASP A 391 -7.75 -23.30 19.47
C ASP A 391 -6.60 -23.35 18.45
N ALA A 392 -6.68 -22.59 17.38
CA ALA A 392 -5.62 -22.51 16.37
C ALA A 392 -4.33 -21.90 16.97
N SER A 393 -4.47 -20.85 17.81
CA SER A 393 -3.32 -20.23 18.48
C SER A 393 -2.66 -21.18 19.49
N ARG A 394 -3.44 -21.98 20.24
CA ARG A 394 -2.91 -23.03 21.13
C ARG A 394 -2.24 -24.17 20.36
N ALA A 395 -2.82 -24.58 19.21
CA ALA A 395 -2.18 -25.56 18.34
C ALA A 395 -0.82 -25.07 17.84
N LEU A 396 -0.72 -23.79 17.46
CA LEU A 396 0.55 -23.17 17.07
C LEU A 396 1.60 -23.21 18.19
N ALA A 397 1.21 -22.97 19.46
CA ALA A 397 2.12 -23.07 20.60
C ALA A 397 2.65 -24.50 20.78
N ASN A 398 1.81 -25.50 20.62
CA ASN A 398 2.21 -26.90 20.67
C ASN A 398 3.15 -27.28 19.50
N ASP A 399 2.90 -26.76 18.31
CA ASP A 399 3.77 -27.00 17.15
C ASP A 399 5.12 -26.28 17.31
N LEU A 400 5.17 -25.11 17.94
CA LEU A 400 6.41 -24.43 18.30
C LEU A 400 7.24 -25.27 19.29
N LEU A 401 6.64 -25.87 20.32
CA LEU A 401 7.32 -26.78 21.22
C LEU A 401 7.95 -27.97 20.48
N LYS A 402 7.19 -28.57 19.54
CA LYS A 402 7.71 -29.69 18.72
C LYS A 402 8.86 -29.25 17.82
N ALA A 403 8.73 -28.11 17.13
CA ALA A 403 9.74 -27.58 16.22
C ALA A 403 11.04 -27.22 16.94
N THR A 404 10.93 -26.71 18.17
CA THR A 404 12.09 -26.33 19.01
C THR A 404 12.60 -27.47 19.90
N GLN A 405 11.95 -28.64 19.90
CA GLN A 405 12.27 -29.77 20.77
C GLN A 405 12.27 -29.41 22.27
N THR A 406 11.43 -28.47 22.67
CA THR A 406 11.20 -28.07 24.06
C THR A 406 9.85 -28.60 24.54
N SER A 407 9.57 -28.54 25.85
CA SER A 407 8.33 -29.03 26.44
C SER A 407 7.69 -28.06 27.43
N THR A 408 8.34 -26.93 27.69
CA THR A 408 7.89 -25.95 28.67
C THR A 408 8.16 -24.52 28.20
N MET A 409 7.45 -23.56 28.78
CA MET A 409 7.69 -22.13 28.58
C MET A 409 9.10 -21.72 28.98
N GLU A 410 9.64 -22.27 30.06
CA GLU A 410 11.03 -22.01 30.50
C GLU A 410 12.03 -22.43 29.42
N GLY A 411 11.82 -23.61 28.81
CA GLY A 411 12.66 -24.08 27.69
C GLY A 411 12.61 -23.13 26.50
N LEU A 412 11.44 -22.61 26.12
CA LEU A 412 11.31 -21.62 25.05
C LEU A 412 12.00 -20.29 25.39
N LEU A 413 11.90 -19.80 26.63
CA LEU A 413 12.54 -18.55 27.07
C LEU A 413 14.08 -18.59 27.02
N GLN A 414 14.67 -19.76 27.14
CA GLN A 414 16.13 -19.95 27.08
C GLN A 414 16.67 -20.07 25.66
N LEU A 415 15.80 -20.21 24.66
CA LEU A 415 16.26 -20.33 23.27
C LEU A 415 16.75 -18.98 22.71
N GLU A 416 17.78 -19.07 21.90
CA GLU A 416 18.25 -17.93 21.11
C GLU A 416 17.18 -17.47 20.10
N THR A 417 17.15 -16.19 19.83
CA THR A 417 16.16 -15.57 18.94
C THR A 417 16.15 -16.21 17.54
N GLU A 418 17.34 -16.51 16.99
CA GLU A 418 17.43 -17.14 15.66
C GLU A 418 16.84 -18.57 15.64
N THR A 419 17.00 -19.35 16.72
CA THR A 419 16.37 -20.67 16.83
C THR A 419 14.83 -20.58 16.80
N LEU A 420 14.28 -19.60 17.50
CA LEU A 420 12.84 -19.35 17.48
C LEU A 420 12.36 -18.84 16.12
N LYS A 421 13.13 -17.98 15.46
CA LYS A 421 12.86 -17.48 14.12
C LYS A 421 12.86 -18.61 13.09
N ASP A 422 13.84 -19.50 13.12
CA ASP A 422 13.92 -20.66 12.22
C ASP A 422 12.74 -21.61 12.44
N ALA A 423 12.34 -21.85 13.69
CA ALA A 423 11.14 -22.63 14.00
C ALA A 423 9.88 -21.96 13.46
N ALA A 424 9.73 -20.65 13.65
CA ALA A 424 8.61 -19.87 13.12
C ALA A 424 8.54 -19.91 11.59
N GLN A 425 9.68 -19.89 10.88
CA GLN A 425 9.72 -20.02 9.43
C GLN A 425 9.10 -21.32 8.93
N GLY A 426 9.26 -22.41 9.66
CA GLY A 426 8.61 -23.70 9.37
C GLY A 426 7.11 -23.72 9.66
N LEU A 427 6.64 -22.86 10.55
CA LEU A 427 5.25 -22.78 11.03
C LEU A 427 4.44 -21.64 10.39
N TRP A 428 5.05 -20.86 9.51
CA TRP A 428 4.45 -19.63 8.96
C TRP A 428 3.08 -19.82 8.27
N LYS A 429 2.75 -21.04 7.85
CA LYS A 429 1.42 -21.37 7.30
C LYS A 429 0.31 -21.31 8.34
N ASN A 430 0.66 -21.41 9.62
CA ASN A 430 -0.27 -21.28 10.73
C ASN A 430 -0.24 -19.80 11.14
N MET A 431 -1.20 -19.01 10.65
CA MET A 431 -1.21 -17.55 10.82
C MET A 431 -1.12 -17.13 12.29
N CYS A 432 -0.09 -16.35 12.62
CA CYS A 432 -0.01 -15.61 13.86
C CYS A 432 -0.81 -14.31 13.70
N ALA A 433 -2.01 -14.25 14.26
CA ALA A 433 -2.90 -13.10 14.16
C ALA A 433 -3.56 -12.79 15.51
N PRO A 434 -4.09 -11.58 15.71
CA PRO A 434 -4.87 -11.27 16.90
C PRO A 434 -6.01 -12.25 17.08
N THR A 435 -6.32 -12.54 18.33
CA THR A 435 -7.40 -13.46 18.71
C THR A 435 -8.41 -12.75 19.59
N CYS A 436 -9.71 -12.89 19.30
CA CYS A 436 -10.78 -12.42 20.19
C CYS A 436 -10.76 -13.26 21.46
N ASP A 437 -10.49 -12.62 22.58
CA ASP A 437 -10.29 -13.26 23.88
C ASP A 437 -11.35 -12.84 24.92
N GLY A 438 -12.34 -12.06 24.50
CA GLY A 438 -13.39 -11.50 25.37
C GLY A 438 -12.87 -10.55 26.45
N LYS A 439 -11.57 -10.18 26.41
CA LYS A 439 -10.91 -9.33 27.42
C LYS A 439 -10.28 -8.10 26.81
N LEU A 440 -9.27 -8.27 25.96
CA LEU A 440 -8.65 -7.18 25.21
C LEU A 440 -9.51 -6.85 24.00
N ILE A 441 -9.93 -7.88 23.27
CA ILE A 441 -10.78 -7.78 22.09
C ILE A 441 -12.12 -8.44 22.40
N PRO A 442 -13.27 -7.77 22.19
CA PRO A 442 -14.59 -8.38 22.34
C PRO A 442 -14.74 -9.66 21.49
N ASP A 443 -15.50 -10.64 22.00
CA ASP A 443 -15.79 -11.87 21.25
C ASP A 443 -16.51 -11.59 19.93
N ASP A 444 -17.40 -10.58 19.92
CA ASP A 444 -18.07 -10.07 18.73
C ASP A 444 -17.78 -8.57 18.55
N VAL A 445 -16.83 -8.27 17.66
CA VAL A 445 -16.40 -6.90 17.38
C VAL A 445 -17.48 -6.10 16.63
N TYR A 446 -18.28 -6.74 15.76
CA TYR A 446 -19.36 -6.06 15.05
C TYR A 446 -20.50 -5.67 16.01
N GLN A 447 -20.85 -6.55 16.95
CA GLN A 447 -21.81 -6.22 18.00
C GLN A 447 -21.27 -5.11 18.92
N ALA A 448 -19.99 -5.16 19.28
CA ALA A 448 -19.38 -4.10 20.07
C ALA A 448 -19.45 -2.74 19.38
N TYR A 449 -19.26 -2.67 18.06
CA TYR A 449 -19.43 -1.43 17.30
C TYR A 449 -20.87 -0.95 17.29
N HIS A 450 -21.83 -1.85 17.05
CA HIS A 450 -23.26 -1.53 17.14
C HIS A 450 -23.60 -0.92 18.51
N ASP A 451 -23.02 -1.42 19.57
CA ASP A 451 -23.24 -0.98 20.95
C ASP A 451 -22.42 0.28 21.33
N GLY A 452 -21.69 0.85 20.36
CA GLY A 452 -20.99 2.13 20.51
C GLY A 452 -19.57 2.03 21.10
N ALA A 453 -18.92 0.87 21.05
CA ALA A 453 -17.54 0.70 21.55
C ALA A 453 -16.55 1.71 20.92
N ALA A 454 -16.72 2.03 19.63
CA ALA A 454 -15.92 3.00 18.92
C ALA A 454 -16.42 4.46 19.02
N SER A 455 -17.34 4.74 19.94
CA SER A 455 -17.95 6.08 20.06
C SER A 455 -16.92 7.20 20.17
N GLY A 456 -17.13 8.28 19.39
CA GLY A 456 -16.22 9.43 19.32
C GLY A 456 -15.12 9.31 18.28
N ILE A 457 -15.06 8.24 17.52
CA ILE A 457 -14.11 8.09 16.40
C ILE A 457 -14.83 8.34 15.08
N GLU A 458 -14.25 9.15 14.21
CA GLU A 458 -14.67 9.35 12.83
C GLU A 458 -13.88 8.40 11.91
N PHE A 459 -14.56 7.75 10.96
CA PHE A 459 -13.94 6.75 10.09
C PHE A 459 -14.00 7.15 8.61
N ILE A 460 -12.87 6.98 7.92
CA ILE A 460 -12.81 6.73 6.48
C ILE A 460 -12.46 5.26 6.28
N ILE A 461 -13.29 4.54 5.56
CA ILE A 461 -13.12 3.12 5.27
C ILE A 461 -12.98 2.95 3.77
N GLY A 462 -11.85 2.42 3.31
CA GLY A 462 -11.54 2.20 1.91
C GLY A 462 -11.47 0.72 1.55
N ILE A 463 -11.80 0.42 0.30
CA ILE A 463 -11.64 -0.88 -0.33
C ILE A 463 -11.11 -0.71 -1.76
N THR A 464 -10.29 -1.63 -2.21
CA THR A 464 -9.84 -1.74 -3.61
C THR A 464 -10.74 -2.68 -4.40
N SER A 465 -10.81 -2.46 -5.72
CA SER A 465 -11.65 -3.28 -6.60
C SER A 465 -11.00 -4.59 -7.05
N ASN A 466 -9.69 -4.78 -6.84
CA ASN A 466 -8.97 -5.93 -7.39
C ASN A 466 -7.71 -6.30 -6.58
N GLU A 467 -7.88 -6.48 -5.28
CA GLU A 467 -6.81 -6.90 -4.36
C GLU A 467 -6.30 -8.30 -4.66
N ALA A 468 -7.22 -9.20 -5.03
CA ALA A 468 -6.90 -10.56 -5.42
C ALA A 468 -5.86 -10.64 -6.54
N GLN A 469 -5.96 -9.77 -7.55
CA GLN A 469 -5.01 -9.72 -8.65
C GLN A 469 -3.64 -9.21 -8.21
N VAL A 470 -3.61 -8.22 -7.31
CA VAL A 470 -2.35 -7.72 -6.73
C VAL A 470 -1.67 -8.81 -5.93
N PHE A 471 -2.40 -9.49 -5.07
CA PHE A 471 -1.88 -10.61 -4.27
C PHE A 471 -1.34 -11.74 -5.16
N ARG A 472 -2.10 -12.13 -6.19
CA ARG A 472 -1.67 -13.09 -7.21
C ARG A 472 -0.36 -12.68 -7.88
N SER A 473 -0.19 -11.40 -8.19
CA SER A 473 1.03 -10.88 -8.80
C SER A 473 2.24 -10.91 -7.85
N LEU A 474 2.00 -10.80 -6.54
CA LEU A 474 3.04 -10.82 -5.52
C LEU A 474 3.54 -12.24 -5.21
N VAL A 475 2.65 -13.22 -5.15
CA VAL A 475 2.99 -14.59 -4.70
C VAL A 475 3.11 -15.62 -5.81
N GLY A 476 2.58 -15.34 -7.00
CA GLY A 476 2.51 -16.25 -8.17
C GLY A 476 1.28 -17.16 -8.16
N ASP A 477 0.88 -17.63 -9.35
CA ASP A 477 -0.39 -18.32 -9.59
C ASP A 477 -0.61 -19.56 -8.69
N GLN A 478 0.40 -20.42 -8.52
CA GLN A 478 0.23 -21.65 -7.74
C GLN A 478 0.04 -21.37 -6.24
N LYS A 479 0.88 -20.50 -5.69
CA LYS A 479 0.79 -20.16 -4.27
C LYS A 479 -0.48 -19.38 -3.96
N TYR A 480 -0.87 -18.47 -4.86
CA TYR A 480 -2.12 -17.75 -4.77
C TYR A 480 -3.33 -18.68 -4.71
N SER A 481 -3.39 -19.69 -5.59
CA SER A 481 -4.50 -20.65 -5.58
C SER A 481 -4.65 -21.37 -4.23
N ASP A 482 -3.52 -21.78 -3.62
CA ASP A 482 -3.52 -22.46 -2.34
C ASP A 482 -3.95 -21.55 -1.18
N GLU A 483 -3.48 -20.29 -1.16
CA GLU A 483 -3.76 -19.31 -0.11
C GLU A 483 -5.20 -18.76 -0.19
N ILE A 484 -5.68 -18.41 -1.39
CA ILE A 484 -7.06 -17.97 -1.60
C ILE A 484 -8.06 -19.10 -1.29
N PHE A 485 -7.70 -20.34 -1.58
CA PHE A 485 -8.56 -21.47 -1.22
C PHE A 485 -8.78 -21.56 0.29
N SER A 486 -7.73 -21.39 1.09
CA SER A 486 -7.83 -21.36 2.54
C SER A 486 -8.73 -20.22 3.02
N ALA A 487 -8.50 -19.01 2.51
CA ALA A 487 -9.31 -17.84 2.89
C ALA A 487 -10.80 -18.01 2.54
N VAL A 488 -11.11 -18.54 1.36
CA VAL A 488 -12.48 -18.80 0.91
C VAL A 488 -13.15 -19.90 1.76
N ALA A 489 -12.41 -20.93 2.16
CA ALA A 489 -12.92 -22.03 2.98
C ALA A 489 -13.35 -21.57 4.38
N ASP A 490 -12.69 -20.55 4.92
CA ASP A 490 -12.97 -20.02 6.26
C ASP A 490 -14.07 -18.93 6.27
N MET A 491 -14.49 -18.42 5.11
CA MET A 491 -15.52 -17.37 4.99
C MET A 491 -16.82 -17.64 5.75
N PRO A 492 -17.41 -18.86 5.68
CA PRO A 492 -18.68 -19.14 6.38
C PRO A 492 -18.60 -19.02 7.88
N ASN A 493 -17.42 -19.15 8.48
CA ASN A 493 -17.24 -19.08 9.93
C ASN A 493 -17.40 -17.66 10.49
N TYR A 494 -17.44 -16.65 9.62
CA TYR A 494 -17.46 -15.24 10.01
C TYR A 494 -18.79 -14.53 9.75
N LEU A 495 -19.81 -15.23 9.23
CA LEU A 495 -21.10 -14.65 8.90
C LEU A 495 -22.25 -15.54 9.40
N ASP A 496 -22.92 -15.08 10.42
CA ASP A 496 -24.02 -15.80 11.09
C ASP A 496 -25.20 -16.19 10.18
N ASP A 497 -25.38 -15.46 9.08
CA ASP A 497 -26.48 -15.63 8.12
C ASP A 497 -26.07 -16.27 6.79
N ILE A 498 -24.81 -16.73 6.67
CA ILE A 498 -24.29 -17.36 5.45
C ILE A 498 -23.75 -18.76 5.77
N THR A 499 -24.32 -19.76 5.11
CA THR A 499 -23.89 -21.15 5.30
C THR A 499 -22.72 -21.52 4.39
N ALA A 500 -21.86 -22.42 4.84
CA ALA A 500 -20.75 -22.96 4.03
C ALA A 500 -21.27 -23.56 2.72
N ASP A 501 -22.38 -24.29 2.76
CA ASP A 501 -22.96 -24.94 1.59
C ASP A 501 -23.42 -23.92 0.54
N ALA A 502 -23.98 -22.78 0.94
CA ALA A 502 -24.37 -21.73 0.03
C ALA A 502 -23.17 -21.07 -0.66
N VAL A 503 -22.08 -20.82 0.08
CA VAL A 503 -20.83 -20.27 -0.48
C VAL A 503 -20.20 -21.26 -1.47
N TRP A 504 -20.15 -22.55 -1.13
CA TRP A 504 -19.62 -23.56 -2.03
C TRP A 504 -20.45 -23.74 -3.30
N ALA A 505 -21.79 -23.75 -3.20
CA ALA A 505 -22.68 -23.82 -4.35
C ALA A 505 -22.53 -22.61 -5.28
N TYR A 506 -22.35 -21.40 -4.70
CA TYR A 506 -22.06 -20.20 -5.48
C TYR A 506 -20.71 -20.32 -6.21
N LEU A 507 -19.65 -20.77 -5.51
CA LEU A 507 -18.32 -20.96 -6.10
C LEU A 507 -18.35 -21.97 -7.24
N GLU A 508 -19.07 -23.09 -7.10
CA GLU A 508 -19.23 -24.09 -8.19
C GLU A 508 -19.88 -23.47 -9.43
N THR A 509 -20.92 -22.65 -9.22
CA THR A 509 -21.61 -21.94 -10.33
C THR A 509 -20.66 -20.99 -11.05
N GLN A 510 -19.87 -20.20 -10.31
CA GLN A 510 -18.89 -19.26 -10.88
C GLN A 510 -17.75 -20.03 -11.58
N THR A 511 -17.27 -21.11 -10.98
CA THR A 511 -16.21 -21.98 -11.55
C THR A 511 -16.60 -22.52 -12.92
N ALA A 512 -17.86 -22.94 -13.09
CA ALA A 512 -18.37 -23.43 -14.38
C ALA A 512 -18.37 -22.35 -15.48
N SER A 513 -18.47 -21.05 -15.10
CA SER A 513 -18.55 -19.94 -16.03
C SER A 513 -17.19 -19.32 -16.39
N MET A 514 -16.25 -19.23 -15.45
CA MET A 514 -15.00 -18.46 -15.60
C MET A 514 -13.72 -19.23 -15.22
N GLY A 515 -13.85 -20.45 -14.71
CA GLY A 515 -12.72 -21.22 -14.19
C GLY A 515 -12.48 -21.01 -12.70
N GLU A 516 -11.80 -21.99 -12.07
CA GLU A 516 -11.69 -22.08 -10.61
C GLU A 516 -10.93 -20.88 -9.99
N LEU A 517 -9.78 -20.52 -10.56
CA LEU A 517 -8.94 -19.46 -10.02
C LEU A 517 -9.63 -18.09 -10.07
N GLU A 518 -10.29 -17.77 -11.18
CA GLU A 518 -11.02 -16.52 -11.35
C GLU A 518 -12.29 -16.48 -10.47
N ALA A 519 -12.97 -17.63 -10.32
CA ALA A 519 -14.14 -17.74 -9.44
C ALA A 519 -13.78 -17.50 -7.96
N LYS A 520 -12.69 -18.10 -7.50
CA LYS A 520 -12.16 -17.87 -6.14
C LYS A 520 -11.72 -16.42 -5.92
N SER A 521 -11.06 -15.82 -6.92
CA SER A 521 -10.65 -14.42 -6.86
C SER A 521 -11.87 -13.50 -6.76
N LYS A 522 -12.89 -13.72 -7.59
CA LYS A 522 -14.14 -12.95 -7.56
C LYS A 522 -14.85 -13.09 -6.20
N LEU A 523 -14.94 -14.31 -5.69
CA LEU A 523 -15.57 -14.55 -4.38
C LEU A 523 -14.81 -13.85 -3.25
N PHE A 524 -13.48 -13.87 -3.27
CA PHE A 524 -12.66 -13.15 -2.29
C PHE A 524 -12.92 -11.64 -2.32
N GLU A 525 -12.98 -11.01 -3.51
CA GLU A 525 -13.29 -9.59 -3.66
C GLU A 525 -14.69 -9.25 -3.13
N GLN A 526 -15.68 -10.07 -3.48
CA GLN A 526 -17.06 -9.90 -3.00
C GLN A 526 -17.16 -10.03 -1.48
N TRP A 527 -16.43 -11.00 -0.91
CA TRP A 527 -16.34 -11.21 0.51
C TRP A 527 -15.74 -9.99 1.23
N LEU A 528 -14.60 -9.50 0.76
CA LEU A 528 -13.94 -8.33 1.34
C LEU A 528 -14.85 -7.11 1.30
N ALA A 529 -15.53 -6.88 0.17
CA ALA A 529 -16.48 -5.80 0.02
C ALA A 529 -17.67 -5.93 0.99
N LEU A 530 -18.19 -7.14 1.19
CA LEU A 530 -19.29 -7.41 2.13
C LEU A 530 -18.87 -7.13 3.59
N CYS A 531 -17.68 -7.57 4.00
CA CYS A 531 -17.15 -7.30 5.33
C CYS A 531 -17.03 -5.79 5.59
N ILE A 532 -16.49 -5.03 4.64
CA ILE A 532 -16.35 -3.57 4.73
C ILE A 532 -17.72 -2.88 4.79
N TYR A 533 -18.68 -3.32 3.99
CA TYR A 533 -20.03 -2.76 4.00
C TYR A 533 -20.74 -3.00 5.35
N ARG A 534 -20.69 -4.21 5.88
CA ARG A 534 -21.25 -4.54 7.20
C ARG A 534 -20.57 -3.75 8.32
N LEU A 535 -19.24 -3.59 8.25
CA LEU A 535 -18.49 -2.76 9.18
C LEU A 535 -19.01 -1.33 9.18
N ALA A 536 -19.19 -0.72 8.00
CA ALA A 536 -19.72 0.64 7.88
C ALA A 536 -21.12 0.79 8.47
N ILE A 537 -22.00 -0.20 8.27
CA ILE A 537 -23.34 -0.24 8.88
C ILE A 537 -23.22 -0.26 10.40
N LYS A 538 -22.44 -1.18 10.97
CA LYS A 538 -22.33 -1.37 12.42
C LYS A 538 -21.72 -0.15 13.12
N LEU A 539 -20.70 0.45 12.54
CA LEU A 539 -20.12 1.70 13.04
C LEU A 539 -21.14 2.86 13.00
N LYS A 540 -21.92 2.97 11.92
CA LYS A 540 -22.96 4.00 11.80
C LYS A 540 -24.09 3.76 12.81
N GLU A 541 -24.55 2.53 13.00
CA GLU A 541 -25.53 2.15 14.01
C GLU A 541 -25.05 2.50 15.43
N GLY A 542 -23.75 2.34 15.72
CA GLY A 542 -23.09 2.76 16.94
C GLY A 542 -22.86 4.27 17.09
N GLY A 543 -23.33 5.07 16.12
CA GLY A 543 -23.29 6.55 16.16
C GLY A 543 -22.00 7.18 15.61
N ASN A 544 -21.15 6.43 14.94
CA ASN A 544 -19.90 6.95 14.37
C ASN A 544 -20.13 7.64 13.02
N PRO A 545 -19.48 8.80 12.75
CA PRO A 545 -19.36 9.33 11.40
C PRO A 545 -18.53 8.39 10.51
N VAL A 546 -19.09 7.96 9.38
CA VAL A 546 -18.44 7.02 8.46
C VAL A 546 -18.47 7.58 7.05
N HIS A 547 -17.31 7.56 6.38
CA HIS A 547 -17.15 7.82 4.96
C HIS A 547 -16.57 6.58 4.28
N LEU A 548 -17.09 6.23 3.10
CA LEU A 548 -16.58 5.10 2.33
C LEU A 548 -15.81 5.57 1.11
N MET A 549 -14.73 4.85 0.78
CA MET A 549 -13.93 5.04 -0.42
C MET A 549 -13.80 3.72 -1.19
N TYR A 550 -14.05 3.77 -2.48
CA TYR A 550 -13.86 2.65 -3.40
C TYR A 550 -12.77 3.01 -4.39
N TRP A 551 -11.65 2.30 -4.30
CA TRP A 551 -10.52 2.48 -5.18
C TRP A 551 -10.60 1.50 -6.36
N ASP A 552 -10.85 2.03 -7.54
CA ASP A 552 -10.99 1.28 -8.79
C ASP A 552 -10.03 1.85 -9.87
N GLU A 553 -8.89 2.34 -9.43
CA GLU A 553 -7.83 2.82 -10.31
C GLU A 553 -6.87 1.69 -10.60
N GLU A 554 -6.87 1.19 -11.82
CA GLU A 554 -5.91 0.14 -12.20
C GLU A 554 -4.49 0.68 -12.25
N SER A 555 -3.55 -0.14 -11.80
CA SER A 555 -2.13 0.08 -12.02
C SER A 555 -1.85 0.30 -13.52
N LEU A 556 -0.90 1.19 -13.82
CA LEU A 556 -0.41 1.37 -15.20
C LEU A 556 0.37 0.14 -15.72
N ILE A 557 0.60 -0.85 -14.87
CA ILE A 557 1.23 -2.12 -15.24
C ILE A 557 0.14 -3.14 -15.54
N GLU A 558 0.21 -3.68 -16.75
CA GLU A 558 -0.67 -4.74 -17.21
C GLU A 558 -0.68 -5.93 -16.23
N ASN A 559 -1.84 -6.37 -15.81
CA ASN A 559 -2.11 -7.48 -14.89
C ASN A 559 -1.72 -7.25 -13.40
N LEU A 560 -1.41 -6.04 -12.98
CA LEU A 560 -1.22 -5.78 -11.55
C LEU A 560 -2.55 -5.51 -10.81
N GLY A 561 -3.57 -5.05 -11.53
CA GLY A 561 -4.88 -4.74 -10.94
C GLY A 561 -4.90 -3.39 -10.20
N SER A 562 -5.86 -3.25 -9.30
CA SER A 562 -6.13 -2.06 -8.49
C SER A 562 -6.02 -2.44 -7.02
N GLY A 563 -4.90 -2.15 -6.38
CA GLY A 563 -4.61 -2.69 -5.05
C GLY A 563 -4.13 -1.70 -4.01
N THR A 564 -4.00 -2.19 -2.80
CA THR A 564 -3.61 -1.43 -1.60
C THR A 564 -2.28 -0.72 -1.78
N VAL A 565 -1.30 -1.33 -2.44
CA VAL A 565 0.03 -0.76 -2.66
C VAL A 565 -0.04 0.59 -3.39
N ASP A 566 -0.89 0.70 -4.41
CA ASP A 566 -1.09 1.95 -5.17
C ASP A 566 -1.74 3.02 -4.30
N VAL A 567 -2.73 2.64 -3.47
CA VAL A 567 -3.40 3.56 -2.53
C VAL A 567 -2.43 4.09 -1.49
N VAL A 568 -1.62 3.23 -0.88
CA VAL A 568 -0.61 3.62 0.13
C VAL A 568 0.35 4.63 -0.46
N ALA A 569 0.93 4.32 -1.62
CA ALA A 569 1.87 5.20 -2.29
C ALA A 569 1.23 6.55 -2.67
N ALA A 570 -0.01 6.54 -3.15
CA ALA A 570 -0.74 7.74 -3.52
C ALA A 570 -1.04 8.63 -2.30
N LEU A 571 -1.55 8.07 -1.21
CA LEU A 571 -1.88 8.79 0.01
C LEU A 571 -0.66 9.37 0.73
N LEU A 572 0.45 8.64 0.78
CA LEU A 572 1.67 9.07 1.47
C LEU A 572 2.64 9.85 0.56
N GLY A 573 2.39 9.89 -0.75
CA GLY A 573 3.25 10.56 -1.72
C GLY A 573 4.56 9.81 -2.02
N ASN A 574 4.58 8.49 -1.85
CA ASN A 574 5.75 7.61 -1.98
C ASN A 574 5.84 6.96 -3.38
N GLY A 575 5.56 7.72 -4.44
CA GLY A 575 5.56 7.21 -5.81
C GLY A 575 6.89 6.60 -6.26
N ASP A 576 8.02 7.06 -5.72
CA ASP A 576 9.33 6.48 -6.03
C ASP A 576 9.46 5.07 -5.42
N ALA A 577 8.90 4.84 -4.22
CA ALA A 577 8.85 3.52 -3.63
C ALA A 577 7.92 2.57 -4.40
N LEU A 578 6.83 3.07 -4.95
CA LEU A 578 5.91 2.28 -5.78
C LEU A 578 6.60 1.67 -7.02
N GLN A 579 7.61 2.34 -7.56
CA GLN A 579 8.41 1.79 -8.67
C GLN A 579 9.14 0.50 -8.28
N MET A 580 9.42 0.27 -7.00
CA MET A 580 10.00 -0.99 -6.49
C MET A 580 8.99 -2.14 -6.60
N TYR A 581 7.70 -1.84 -6.57
CA TYR A 581 6.61 -2.77 -6.81
C TYR A 581 6.20 -2.86 -8.28
N GLY A 582 6.99 -2.22 -9.17
CA GLY A 582 6.75 -2.25 -10.61
C GLY A 582 5.59 -1.37 -11.07
N SER A 583 5.02 -0.51 -10.25
CA SER A 583 3.93 0.39 -10.61
C SER A 583 4.38 1.84 -10.75
N VAL A 584 3.54 2.67 -11.38
CA VAL A 584 3.78 4.11 -11.58
C VAL A 584 2.53 4.85 -11.14
N MET A 585 2.72 5.84 -10.29
CA MET A 585 1.64 6.61 -9.72
C MET A 585 1.19 7.75 -10.64
N ASN A 586 -0.12 7.97 -10.72
CA ASN A 586 -0.69 9.19 -11.27
C ASN A 586 -0.47 10.34 -10.27
N ALA A 587 0.35 11.33 -10.66
CA ALA A 587 0.77 12.42 -9.77
C ALA A 587 -0.40 13.32 -9.36
N ASP A 588 -1.32 13.65 -10.29
CA ASP A 588 -2.47 14.53 -10.00
C ASP A 588 -3.45 13.84 -9.04
N LEU A 589 -3.66 12.54 -9.24
CA LEU A 589 -4.48 11.71 -8.35
C LEU A 589 -3.87 11.61 -6.94
N SER A 590 -2.56 11.40 -6.86
CA SER A 590 -1.84 11.38 -5.58
C SER A 590 -1.94 12.70 -4.83
N GLU A 591 -1.79 13.83 -5.54
CA GLU A 591 -1.93 15.17 -4.93
C GLU A 591 -3.34 15.39 -4.38
N ALA A 592 -4.37 14.95 -5.13
CA ALA A 592 -5.76 15.04 -4.71
C ALA A 592 -6.03 14.21 -3.45
N LEU A 593 -5.56 12.96 -3.42
CA LEU A 593 -5.72 12.09 -2.25
C LEU A 593 -4.99 12.62 -1.02
N GLN A 594 -3.76 13.09 -1.18
CA GLN A 594 -3.01 13.71 -0.08
C GLN A 594 -3.74 14.96 0.46
N THR A 595 -4.33 15.76 -0.42
CA THR A 595 -5.12 16.94 -0.03
C THR A 595 -6.38 16.54 0.73
N LEU A 596 -7.09 15.50 0.30
CA LEU A 596 -8.26 14.95 1.01
C LEU A 596 -7.88 14.40 2.38
N LEU A 597 -6.81 13.62 2.45
CA LEU A 597 -6.29 13.09 3.72
C LEU A 597 -5.91 14.25 4.66
N HIS A 598 -5.24 15.30 4.13
CA HIS A 598 -4.90 16.46 4.93
C HIS A 598 -6.14 17.23 5.44
N LYS A 599 -7.17 17.40 4.60
CA LYS A 599 -8.46 17.98 5.02
C LYS A 599 -9.12 17.14 6.12
N TYR A 600 -9.12 15.81 5.98
CA TYR A 600 -9.64 14.90 6.99
C TYR A 600 -8.91 15.04 8.34
N ILE A 601 -7.59 14.96 8.33
CA ILE A 601 -6.74 15.10 9.52
C ILE A 601 -6.95 16.46 10.21
N SER A 602 -7.07 17.52 9.42
CA SER A 602 -7.25 18.89 9.91
C SER A 602 -8.68 19.23 10.37
N GLY A 603 -9.64 18.33 10.14
CA GLY A 603 -11.05 18.54 10.48
C GLY A 603 -11.79 19.48 9.52
N ASN A 604 -11.29 19.62 8.28
CA ASN A 604 -11.93 20.41 7.24
C ASN A 604 -12.94 19.57 6.44
N ALA A 605 -13.84 20.25 5.72
CA ALA A 605 -14.80 19.57 4.85
C ALA A 605 -14.10 18.75 3.76
N LEU A 606 -14.61 17.54 3.50
CA LEU A 606 -14.08 16.61 2.49
C LEU A 606 -14.59 17.00 1.09
N GLN A 607 -14.13 18.13 0.61
CA GLN A 607 -14.46 18.70 -0.68
C GLN A 607 -13.19 19.04 -1.44
N LEU A 608 -13.17 18.86 -2.75
CA LEU A 608 -12.13 19.36 -3.63
C LEU A 608 -12.74 20.22 -4.74
N TYR A 609 -11.99 21.23 -5.14
CA TYR A 609 -12.39 22.14 -6.22
C TYR A 609 -11.30 22.21 -7.29
N PRO A 610 -11.65 22.51 -8.57
CA PRO A 610 -10.67 22.58 -9.67
C PRO A 610 -9.56 23.62 -9.49
N ASN A 611 -9.75 24.63 -8.64
CA ASN A 611 -8.74 25.61 -8.29
C ASN A 611 -7.76 25.14 -7.23
N GLU A 612 -8.04 24.05 -6.53
CA GLU A 612 -7.15 23.45 -5.53
C GLU A 612 -6.21 22.44 -6.20
N ILE A 613 -6.74 21.65 -7.16
CA ILE A 613 -5.96 20.63 -7.87
C ILE A 613 -6.32 20.64 -9.35
N LYS A 614 -5.31 20.77 -10.19
CA LYS A 614 -5.47 20.77 -11.65
C LYS A 614 -5.97 19.40 -12.13
N GLY A 615 -6.97 19.41 -13.01
CA GLY A 615 -7.47 18.18 -13.66
C GLY A 615 -8.51 17.39 -12.84
N ILE A 616 -8.90 17.87 -11.66
CA ILE A 616 -9.93 17.27 -10.81
C ILE A 616 -11.22 18.08 -10.94
N ASP A 617 -12.35 17.41 -11.20
CA ASP A 617 -13.68 18.01 -11.13
C ASP A 617 -14.07 18.30 -9.68
N ALA A 618 -14.89 19.33 -9.45
CA ALA A 618 -15.39 19.63 -8.11
C ALA A 618 -16.25 18.47 -7.59
N PHE A 619 -15.97 18.02 -6.36
CA PHE A 619 -16.80 17.05 -5.68
C PHE A 619 -16.89 17.33 -4.17
N ASP A 620 -17.94 16.78 -3.56
CA ASP A 620 -18.22 16.84 -2.13
C ASP A 620 -18.43 15.41 -1.62
N TRP A 621 -17.48 14.92 -0.82
CA TRP A 621 -17.53 13.54 -0.30
C TRP A 621 -18.54 13.44 0.83
N LYS A 622 -19.66 12.83 0.54
CA LYS A 622 -20.75 12.63 1.49
C LYS A 622 -20.50 11.39 2.36
N ALA A 623 -21.04 11.46 3.56
CA ALA A 623 -21.02 10.33 4.48
C ALA A 623 -21.83 9.13 3.95
N PHE A 624 -21.51 7.94 4.47
CA PHE A 624 -22.22 6.70 4.19
C PHE A 624 -23.77 6.88 4.30
N PRO A 625 -24.60 6.42 3.35
CA PRO A 625 -24.33 5.34 2.39
C PRO A 625 -23.72 5.76 1.04
N GLN A 626 -23.26 6.98 0.87
CA GLN A 626 -22.51 7.35 -0.32
C GLN A 626 -21.04 6.97 -0.18
N ALA A 627 -20.41 6.59 -1.29
CA ALA A 627 -18.99 6.31 -1.36
C ALA A 627 -18.28 7.23 -2.34
N LEU A 628 -17.08 7.63 -2.02
CA LEU A 628 -16.15 8.21 -2.97
C LEU A 628 -15.58 7.10 -3.85
N ILE A 629 -15.81 7.19 -5.14
CA ILE A 629 -15.30 6.26 -6.13
C ILE A 629 -14.15 6.93 -6.86
N VAL A 630 -12.97 6.30 -6.80
CA VAL A 630 -11.77 6.73 -7.52
C VAL A 630 -11.55 5.76 -8.67
N SER A 631 -11.74 6.22 -9.90
CA SER A 631 -11.66 5.39 -11.10
C SER A 631 -11.33 6.24 -12.32
N ASP A 632 -10.47 5.75 -13.22
CA ASP A 632 -10.03 6.45 -14.44
C ASP A 632 -9.45 7.87 -14.15
N GLY A 633 -8.70 8.02 -13.05
CA GLY A 633 -8.15 9.31 -12.62
C GLY A 633 -9.20 10.33 -12.16
N LYS A 634 -10.43 9.90 -11.87
CA LYS A 634 -11.56 10.77 -11.50
C LYS A 634 -12.12 10.40 -10.15
N PHE A 635 -12.72 11.40 -9.49
CA PHE A 635 -13.44 11.27 -8.25
C PHE A 635 -14.95 11.41 -8.52
N ARG A 636 -15.73 10.48 -8.02
CA ARG A 636 -17.19 10.49 -8.11
C ARG A 636 -17.77 10.11 -6.75
N CYS A 637 -18.85 10.77 -6.34
CA CYS A 637 -19.57 10.40 -5.13
C CYS A 637 -20.92 9.81 -5.52
N ASN A 638 -21.11 8.52 -5.32
CA ASN A 638 -22.32 7.78 -5.68
C ASN A 638 -22.83 6.98 -4.48
N THR A 639 -24.12 6.67 -4.47
CA THR A 639 -24.67 5.66 -3.55
C THR A 639 -24.07 4.29 -3.87
N ILE A 640 -23.77 3.51 -2.84
CA ILE A 640 -23.18 2.16 -3.00
C ILE A 640 -24.11 1.24 -3.79
N ASP A 641 -25.43 1.46 -3.73
CA ASP A 641 -26.44 0.66 -4.44
C ASP A 641 -26.18 0.55 -5.95
N ASP A 642 -25.54 1.53 -6.57
CA ASP A 642 -25.26 1.54 -8.01
C ASP A 642 -24.07 0.63 -8.41
N ARG A 643 -23.23 0.21 -7.43
CA ARG A 643 -22.10 -0.71 -7.63
C ARG A 643 -22.21 -2.03 -6.87
N ASN A 644 -23.24 -2.18 -6.07
CA ASN A 644 -23.53 -3.40 -5.31
C ASN A 644 -23.97 -4.59 -6.17
N THR A 645 -23.90 -4.51 -7.52
CA THR A 645 -24.30 -5.60 -8.39
C THR A 645 -23.57 -6.90 -8.02
N GLU A 646 -22.27 -6.82 -7.73
CA GLU A 646 -21.47 -8.00 -7.37
C GLU A 646 -21.78 -8.50 -5.97
N ILE A 647 -21.85 -7.63 -4.96
CA ILE A 647 -22.26 -8.00 -3.58
C ILE A 647 -23.70 -8.49 -3.58
N LYS A 648 -24.55 -7.83 -4.35
CA LYS A 648 -25.96 -8.20 -4.46
C LYS A 648 -26.13 -9.56 -5.12
N GLU A 649 -25.37 -9.87 -6.18
CA GLU A 649 -25.36 -11.20 -6.80
C GLU A 649 -25.03 -12.29 -5.79
N LEU A 650 -23.98 -12.08 -4.97
CA LEU A 650 -23.60 -13.00 -3.91
C LEU A 650 -24.72 -13.15 -2.87
N LEU A 651 -25.25 -12.02 -2.35
CA LEU A 651 -26.29 -12.02 -1.33
C LEU A 651 -27.63 -12.60 -1.83
N ASP A 652 -28.02 -12.31 -3.06
CA ASP A 652 -29.25 -12.83 -3.67
C ASP A 652 -29.14 -14.35 -3.92
N TYR A 653 -27.95 -14.84 -4.28
CA TYR A 653 -27.70 -16.28 -4.42
C TYR A 653 -27.75 -17.00 -3.07
N ILE A 654 -27.12 -16.45 -2.05
CA ILE A 654 -27.03 -17.04 -0.70
C ILE A 654 -28.40 -17.07 0.01
N LYS A 655 -29.33 -16.15 -0.34
CA LYS A 655 -30.70 -16.09 0.23
C LYS A 655 -31.69 -17.04 -0.45
N GLN A 656 -31.34 -17.63 -1.60
CA GLN A 656 -32.15 -18.65 -2.28
C GLN A 656 -31.87 -20.03 -1.70
#